data_94dcdaf27fad1e6e57a9c088d1ea91f0
#
_entry.id   94dcdaf27fad1e6e57a9c088d1ea91f0
#
_cell.length_a   1.000
_cell.length_b   1.000
_cell.length_c   1.000
_cell.angle_alpha   90.00
_cell.angle_beta   90.00
_cell.angle_gamma   90.00
#
_symmetry.space_group_name_H-M   'P 1'
#
loop_
_entity.id
_entity.type
_entity.pdbx_description
1 polymer ?
#
loop_
_entity_poly.entity_id
_entity_poly.type
_entity_poly.pdbx_seq_one_letter_code
_entity_poly.pdbx_strand_id
1 'polypeptide(L)'
;MIFLNPGFLYALLALTIPIIIHLFNFRRTKKVYFSNTLFLKKVKEASSSKRRLKHYLILASRLLFLFFLIMAFCQPFLPSESNLATSNKNIIYLDNSWSMSNEVDQDLNGLDAAVLYVQGLLDAYPEEAEYKLITNDFSSFSNSFKSKTEIGNFLTEIKYSGSSRNVQEVQERIKAELTSEVNDVFWLSDFQKSLLLNSQVAFDSTVNLNLIPLFFNAVENVHVDSVYLNSPFLIGDARPRITAVISNTGLAEVNDLVVKVVLNDTEVATGTVSVPSNDIAEISFDLSLDLEQINKGKITLEEFPVTFDNEFYFTLSTTRKINILEIKNQSEVTPVEVVYANQDIFEFSSFQTDNLDYSFIEKSDLIILNSINEIEPSLVNPLNNYLYAGGSILLVPAYRADVLSYRQLRGLNSLSLLDTARHVALATPDFNNPFFTNVFEENSPAIAMPKVTNTLAWGRDRSAILSTQAGLPYLSEIKRTGSVYLLGSPLSRDFGSFQDHALFVPVMYRMAIYGAKGDTKLYQYINTEVVTYPILNDQVEAAVKLKGQEELIPSYRFDANGLILQVPKYLLNAGFYDLEINNELEGALAFNYAAKESNLRQEQELSAYFSGNVDVLSSSNSEEFRAQVENKYKGVPLWKYAICLALFFLFCEVLLIRFLT
;
A
#
# COMPACT_ATOMS: atom_id res chain seq x y z
N MET A 1 -45.53 -13.99 0.97
CA MET A 1 -45.30 -15.33 0.38
C MET A 1 -45.64 -15.21 -1.09
N ILE A 2 -44.71 -15.45 -1.99
CA ILE A 2 -44.84 -15.33 -3.44
C ILE A 2 -44.71 -16.74 -4.05
N PHE A 3 -45.33 -17.00 -5.20
CA PHE A 3 -45.21 -18.30 -5.88
C PHE A 3 -44.40 -18.14 -7.17
N LEU A 4 -43.41 -18.99 -7.36
CA LEU A 4 -42.61 -18.98 -8.59
C LEU A 4 -43.43 -19.46 -9.79
N ASN A 5 -44.31 -20.45 -9.56
CA ASN A 5 -45.16 -21.05 -10.58
C ASN A 5 -46.65 -20.94 -10.22
N PRO A 6 -47.25 -19.73 -10.26
CA PRO A 6 -48.63 -19.51 -9.82
C PRO A 6 -49.68 -20.27 -10.66
N GLY A 7 -49.37 -20.67 -11.90
CA GLY A 7 -50.21 -21.48 -12.73
C GLY A 7 -50.60 -22.83 -12.15
N PHE A 8 -49.73 -23.43 -11.30
CA PHE A 8 -50.06 -24.68 -10.61
C PHE A 8 -51.12 -24.53 -9.52
N LEU A 9 -51.52 -23.31 -9.13
CA LEU A 9 -52.67 -23.10 -8.22
C LEU A 9 -53.98 -23.60 -8.82
N TYR A 10 -54.12 -23.58 -10.13
CA TYR A 10 -55.28 -24.18 -10.78
C TYR A 10 -55.42 -25.69 -10.52
N ALA A 11 -54.31 -26.38 -10.21
CA ALA A 11 -54.35 -27.77 -9.84
C ALA A 11 -55.05 -28.03 -8.48
N LEU A 12 -55.32 -26.99 -7.67
CA LEU A 12 -56.15 -27.13 -6.46
C LEU A 12 -57.56 -27.63 -6.78
N LEU A 13 -58.04 -27.46 -8.01
CA LEU A 13 -59.29 -28.09 -8.47
C LEU A 13 -59.24 -29.61 -8.41
N ALA A 14 -58.06 -30.24 -8.43
CA ALA A 14 -57.90 -31.67 -8.28
C ALA A 14 -58.28 -32.17 -6.85
N LEU A 15 -58.34 -31.28 -5.85
CA LEU A 15 -58.83 -31.61 -4.50
C LEU A 15 -60.35 -32.02 -4.51
N THR A 16 -61.08 -31.64 -5.53
CA THR A 16 -62.49 -32.05 -5.70
C THR A 16 -62.59 -33.55 -5.95
N ILE A 17 -61.60 -34.20 -6.57
CA ILE A 17 -61.63 -35.61 -6.94
C ILE A 17 -61.77 -36.53 -5.71
N PRO A 18 -60.94 -36.45 -4.66
CA PRO A 18 -61.14 -37.23 -3.45
C PRO A 18 -62.45 -36.97 -2.74
N ILE A 19 -62.97 -35.75 -2.78
CA ILE A 19 -64.24 -35.33 -2.20
C ILE A 19 -65.40 -36.01 -2.96
N ILE A 20 -65.39 -35.98 -4.29
CA ILE A 20 -66.39 -36.61 -5.13
C ILE A 20 -66.38 -38.14 -4.90
N ILE A 21 -65.22 -38.76 -4.89
CA ILE A 21 -65.07 -40.20 -4.63
C ILE A 21 -65.64 -40.57 -3.24
N HIS A 22 -65.41 -39.71 -2.23
CA HIS A 22 -65.94 -39.93 -0.88
C HIS A 22 -67.43 -39.74 -0.78
N LEU A 23 -68.03 -38.75 -1.47
CA LEU A 23 -69.46 -38.46 -1.47
C LEU A 23 -70.25 -39.53 -2.20
N PHE A 24 -69.79 -39.96 -3.36
CA PHE A 24 -70.57 -40.89 -4.22
C PHE A 24 -70.37 -42.34 -3.85
N ASN A 25 -69.56 -42.70 -2.86
CA ASN A 25 -69.37 -44.00 -2.23
C ASN A 25 -69.69 -45.21 -3.15
N PHE A 26 -68.97 -45.38 -4.25
CA PHE A 26 -69.15 -46.41 -5.28
C PHE A 26 -68.98 -47.85 -4.79
N ARG A 27 -69.74 -48.24 -3.77
CA ARG A 27 -69.74 -49.66 -3.29
C ARG A 27 -70.85 -50.40 -3.99
N ARG A 28 -70.52 -51.44 -4.71
CA ARG A 28 -71.46 -52.45 -5.18
C ARG A 28 -71.90 -53.24 -3.94
N THR A 29 -73.19 -53.03 -3.52
CA THR A 29 -73.78 -53.80 -2.41
C THR A 29 -74.26 -55.14 -2.95
N LYS A 30 -73.73 -56.25 -2.35
CA LYS A 30 -74.28 -57.58 -2.58
C LYS A 30 -75.36 -57.82 -1.53
N LYS A 31 -76.57 -58.09 -1.94
CA LYS A 31 -77.66 -58.42 -1.01
C LYS A 31 -77.42 -59.85 -0.47
N VAL A 32 -77.22 -59.95 0.85
CA VAL A 32 -77.12 -61.24 1.60
C VAL A 32 -78.28 -61.24 2.59
N TYR A 33 -79.14 -62.27 2.47
CA TYR A 33 -80.28 -62.44 3.36
C TYR A 33 -79.84 -63.07 4.66
N PHE A 34 -80.13 -62.42 5.82
CA PHE A 34 -79.74 -62.85 7.13
C PHE A 34 -80.95 -62.87 8.06
N SER A 35 -81.18 -63.95 8.80
CA SER A 35 -82.39 -64.18 9.56
C SER A 35 -82.44 -63.46 10.95
N ASN A 36 -81.35 -62.96 11.49
CA ASN A 36 -81.33 -62.20 12.74
C ASN A 36 -80.74 -60.82 12.62
N THR A 37 -81.64 -59.81 12.34
CA THR A 37 -81.27 -58.43 12.09
C THR A 37 -81.02 -57.54 13.32
N LEU A 38 -81.56 -57.99 14.53
CA LEU A 38 -81.46 -57.19 15.78
C LEU A 38 -80.06 -57.12 16.34
N PHE A 39 -79.33 -58.21 16.30
CA PHE A 39 -77.92 -58.24 16.75
C PHE A 39 -76.99 -57.46 15.80
N LEU A 40 -77.18 -57.58 14.51
CA LEU A 40 -76.46 -56.84 13.49
C LEU A 40 -76.70 -55.34 13.59
N LYS A 41 -77.89 -54.87 13.98
CA LYS A 41 -78.18 -53.45 14.17
C LYS A 41 -77.46 -52.87 15.37
N LYS A 42 -77.33 -53.56 16.52
CA LYS A 42 -76.53 -53.12 17.69
C LYS A 42 -75.05 -53.07 17.40
N VAL A 43 -74.46 -54.01 16.70
CA VAL A 43 -73.06 -54.01 16.29
C VAL A 43 -72.79 -52.93 15.25
N LYS A 44 -73.73 -52.70 14.35
CA LYS A 44 -73.63 -51.65 13.36
C LYS A 44 -73.65 -50.26 14.00
N GLU A 45 -74.48 -49.99 15.00
CA GLU A 45 -74.56 -48.75 15.74
C GLU A 45 -73.28 -48.47 16.53
N ALA A 46 -72.71 -49.44 17.22
CA ALA A 46 -71.50 -49.37 18.03
C ALA A 46 -70.24 -49.16 17.16
N SER A 47 -70.18 -49.68 15.93
CA SER A 47 -69.04 -49.53 15.01
C SER A 47 -69.17 -48.42 14.01
N SER A 48 -70.34 -47.80 13.81
CA SER A 48 -70.60 -46.81 12.77
C SER A 48 -69.84 -45.49 13.01
N SER A 49 -69.78 -45.07 14.27
CA SER A 49 -69.12 -43.79 14.60
C SER A 49 -67.60 -43.90 14.40
N LYS A 50 -66.92 -44.94 14.77
CA LYS A 50 -65.49 -45.19 14.57
C LYS A 50 -65.17 -45.29 13.06
N ARG A 51 -66.03 -45.99 12.28
CA ARG A 51 -65.81 -46.12 10.83
C ARG A 51 -66.00 -44.79 10.08
N ARG A 52 -66.97 -43.97 10.51
CA ARG A 52 -67.11 -42.61 9.94
C ARG A 52 -65.90 -41.74 10.25
N LEU A 53 -65.44 -41.73 11.48
CA LEU A 53 -64.23 -41.00 11.89
C LEU A 53 -62.99 -41.42 11.05
N LYS A 54 -62.79 -42.74 10.89
CA LYS A 54 -61.73 -43.29 10.05
C LYS A 54 -61.81 -42.75 8.62
N HIS A 55 -62.97 -42.78 8.00
CA HIS A 55 -63.18 -42.31 6.62
C HIS A 55 -62.92 -40.81 6.48
N TYR A 56 -63.35 -39.99 7.44
CA TYR A 56 -63.06 -38.55 7.44
C TYR A 56 -61.55 -38.26 7.66
N LEU A 57 -60.88 -39.01 8.53
CA LEU A 57 -59.44 -38.85 8.75
C LEU A 57 -58.64 -39.25 7.52
N ILE A 58 -58.99 -40.32 6.81
CA ILE A 58 -58.35 -40.74 5.56
C ILE A 58 -58.60 -39.68 4.46
N LEU A 59 -59.83 -39.14 4.36
CA LEU A 59 -60.14 -38.09 3.43
C LEU A 59 -59.31 -36.84 3.72
N ALA A 60 -59.25 -36.42 4.97
CA ALA A 60 -58.49 -35.25 5.39
C ALA A 60 -56.98 -35.43 5.10
N SER A 61 -56.43 -36.62 5.42
CA SER A 61 -55.02 -36.92 5.12
C SER A 61 -54.72 -36.88 3.62
N ARG A 62 -55.58 -37.40 2.79
CA ARG A 62 -55.48 -37.41 1.34
C ARG A 62 -55.60 -36.01 0.73
N LEU A 63 -56.52 -35.18 1.25
CA LEU A 63 -56.65 -33.77 0.84
C LEU A 63 -55.41 -32.96 1.21
N LEU A 64 -54.89 -33.15 2.43
CA LEU A 64 -53.67 -32.48 2.88
C LEU A 64 -52.42 -32.91 2.09
N PHE A 65 -52.31 -34.21 1.78
CA PHE A 65 -51.27 -34.71 0.88
C PHE A 65 -51.27 -34.01 -0.46
N LEU A 66 -52.43 -34.02 -1.14
CA LEU A 66 -52.58 -33.36 -2.46
C LEU A 66 -52.36 -31.84 -2.38
N PHE A 67 -52.85 -31.21 -1.31
CA PHE A 67 -52.67 -29.77 -1.10
C PHE A 67 -51.20 -29.43 -1.00
N PHE A 68 -50.43 -30.13 -0.11
CA PHE A 68 -48.99 -29.86 0.05
C PHE A 68 -48.19 -30.28 -1.18
N LEU A 69 -48.60 -31.33 -1.89
CA LEU A 69 -47.96 -31.71 -3.13
C LEU A 69 -48.16 -30.61 -4.21
N ILE A 70 -49.33 -30.05 -4.36
CA ILE A 70 -49.60 -28.94 -5.29
C ILE A 70 -48.83 -27.69 -4.89
N MET A 71 -48.77 -27.43 -3.55
CA MET A 71 -47.97 -26.33 -3.04
C MET A 71 -46.48 -26.50 -3.35
N ALA A 72 -45.95 -27.72 -3.29
CA ALA A 72 -44.56 -27.99 -3.68
C ALA A 72 -44.28 -27.64 -5.16
N PHE A 73 -45.22 -27.92 -6.09
CA PHE A 73 -45.11 -27.53 -7.49
C PHE A 73 -45.29 -26.03 -7.72
N CYS A 74 -46.12 -25.35 -6.89
CA CYS A 74 -46.24 -23.89 -6.92
C CYS A 74 -44.98 -23.17 -6.51
N GLN A 75 -44.03 -23.87 -5.86
CA GLN A 75 -42.75 -23.34 -5.33
C GLN A 75 -42.94 -22.04 -4.54
N PRO A 76 -43.63 -22.08 -3.40
CA PRO A 76 -43.77 -20.92 -2.55
C PRO A 76 -42.45 -20.50 -1.98
N PHE A 77 -42.16 -19.18 -1.93
CA PHE A 77 -41.01 -18.63 -1.26
C PHE A 77 -41.40 -17.43 -0.38
N LEU A 78 -40.64 -17.22 0.66
CA LEU A 78 -40.68 -16.01 1.47
C LEU A 78 -39.74 -15.00 0.82
N PRO A 79 -40.24 -13.89 0.31
CA PRO A 79 -39.33 -12.86 -0.19
C PRO A 79 -38.48 -12.34 0.96
N SER A 80 -37.20 -12.01 0.66
CA SER A 80 -36.36 -11.29 1.58
C SER A 80 -36.98 -9.90 1.85
N GLU A 81 -36.69 -9.32 3.02
CA GLU A 81 -37.09 -7.96 3.37
C GLU A 81 -36.35 -6.92 2.52
N SER A 82 -35.22 -7.29 1.90
CA SER A 82 -34.51 -6.47 0.92
C SER A 82 -35.35 -6.44 -0.38
N ASN A 83 -35.91 -5.29 -0.69
CA ASN A 83 -36.69 -5.03 -1.92
C ASN A 83 -35.76 -5.12 -3.15
N LEU A 84 -35.57 -6.31 -3.70
CA LEU A 84 -34.87 -6.53 -4.98
C LEU A 84 -35.55 -5.89 -6.20
N ALA A 85 -36.72 -5.33 -5.99
CA ALA A 85 -37.57 -4.84 -7.10
C ALA A 85 -37.21 -3.41 -7.55
N THR A 86 -36.26 -2.71 -6.95
CA THR A 86 -36.10 -1.27 -7.18
C THR A 86 -34.74 -0.81 -7.70
N SER A 87 -33.67 -1.62 -7.62
CA SER A 87 -32.39 -1.21 -8.20
C SER A 87 -31.87 -2.20 -9.23
N ASN A 88 -31.83 -1.75 -10.48
CA ASN A 88 -31.18 -2.48 -11.55
C ASN A 88 -29.68 -2.16 -11.66
N LYS A 89 -29.15 -1.28 -10.79
CA LYS A 89 -27.76 -0.81 -10.86
C LYS A 89 -27.01 -1.14 -9.58
N ASN A 90 -25.90 -1.84 -9.73
CA ASN A 90 -25.05 -2.33 -8.66
C ASN A 90 -23.61 -1.88 -8.86
N ILE A 91 -22.87 -1.60 -7.78
CA ILE A 91 -21.44 -1.34 -7.83
C ILE A 91 -20.72 -2.54 -7.22
N ILE A 92 -19.72 -3.02 -7.91
CA ILE A 92 -18.83 -4.09 -7.44
C ILE A 92 -17.41 -3.50 -7.39
N TYR A 93 -16.81 -3.46 -6.20
CA TYR A 93 -15.38 -3.23 -6.06
C TYR A 93 -14.70 -4.57 -5.87
N LEU A 94 -13.74 -4.88 -6.73
CA LEU A 94 -12.95 -6.08 -6.71
C LEU A 94 -11.48 -5.69 -6.51
N ASP A 95 -10.95 -6.04 -5.35
CA ASP A 95 -9.54 -5.89 -5.05
C ASP A 95 -8.72 -6.85 -5.90
N ASN A 96 -7.82 -6.29 -6.70
CA ASN A 96 -6.89 -7.05 -7.54
C ASN A 96 -5.42 -6.74 -7.21
N SER A 97 -5.14 -6.31 -5.95
CA SER A 97 -3.78 -6.11 -5.45
C SER A 97 -2.98 -7.43 -5.43
N TRP A 98 -1.67 -7.34 -5.33
CA TRP A 98 -0.81 -8.52 -5.28
C TRP A 98 -1.05 -9.41 -4.06
N SER A 99 -1.53 -8.86 -2.94
CA SER A 99 -1.93 -9.67 -1.78
C SER A 99 -3.01 -10.71 -2.13
N MET A 100 -3.87 -10.43 -3.12
CA MET A 100 -4.88 -11.35 -3.62
C MET A 100 -4.31 -12.55 -4.39
N SER A 101 -2.99 -12.64 -4.59
CA SER A 101 -2.33 -13.82 -5.13
C SER A 101 -2.23 -14.97 -4.11
N ASN A 102 -2.48 -14.69 -2.83
CA ASN A 102 -2.43 -15.70 -1.78
C ASN A 102 -3.59 -16.70 -1.87
N GLU A 103 -3.35 -17.91 -1.36
CA GLU A 103 -4.31 -19.00 -1.42
C GLU A 103 -5.42 -18.84 -0.36
N VAL A 104 -6.66 -18.90 -0.82
CA VAL A 104 -7.87 -18.96 0.02
C VAL A 104 -8.22 -20.41 0.36
N ASP A 105 -8.07 -21.32 -0.62
CA ASP A 105 -8.33 -22.75 -0.51
C ASP A 105 -7.33 -23.48 -1.42
N GLN A 106 -7.29 -24.83 -1.35
CA GLN A 106 -6.39 -25.64 -2.17
C GLN A 106 -6.52 -25.26 -3.65
N ASP A 107 -5.43 -24.82 -4.25
CA ASP A 107 -5.31 -24.40 -5.68
C ASP A 107 -6.17 -23.18 -6.08
N LEU A 108 -6.74 -22.38 -5.13
CA LEU A 108 -7.56 -21.22 -5.42
C LEU A 108 -6.97 -19.97 -4.73
N ASN A 109 -6.48 -19.03 -5.51
CA ASN A 109 -6.01 -17.74 -4.98
C ASN A 109 -7.17 -16.75 -4.75
N GLY A 110 -6.88 -15.67 -4.01
CA GLY A 110 -7.89 -14.67 -3.64
C GLY A 110 -8.55 -14.00 -4.83
N LEU A 111 -7.80 -13.69 -5.89
CA LEU A 111 -8.35 -13.05 -7.09
C LEU A 111 -9.29 -13.99 -7.83
N ASP A 112 -8.91 -15.26 -8.01
CA ASP A 112 -9.76 -16.27 -8.66
C ASP A 112 -11.03 -16.53 -7.83
N ALA A 113 -10.90 -16.59 -6.50
CA ALA A 113 -12.05 -16.70 -5.60
C ALA A 113 -12.98 -15.48 -5.73
N ALA A 114 -12.44 -14.26 -5.77
CA ALA A 114 -13.20 -13.04 -5.99
C ALA A 114 -13.96 -13.05 -7.33
N VAL A 115 -13.29 -13.47 -8.40
CA VAL A 115 -13.92 -13.63 -9.72
C VAL A 115 -15.08 -14.62 -9.67
N LEU A 116 -14.89 -15.77 -9.02
CA LEU A 116 -15.98 -16.76 -8.84
C LEU A 116 -17.15 -16.20 -8.01
N TYR A 117 -16.86 -15.39 -6.99
CA TYR A 117 -17.91 -14.76 -6.17
C TYR A 117 -18.65 -13.71 -6.97
N VAL A 118 -17.97 -12.89 -7.80
CA VAL A 118 -18.64 -11.95 -8.71
C VAL A 118 -19.50 -12.70 -9.73
N GLN A 119 -19.03 -13.80 -10.31
CA GLN A 119 -19.86 -14.63 -11.20
C GLN A 119 -21.13 -15.14 -10.48
N GLY A 120 -20.97 -15.61 -9.24
CA GLY A 120 -22.11 -16.02 -8.40
C GLY A 120 -23.10 -14.88 -8.14
N LEU A 121 -22.62 -13.65 -7.93
CA LEU A 121 -23.45 -12.45 -7.83
C LEU A 121 -24.22 -12.19 -9.13
N LEU A 122 -23.53 -12.19 -10.26
CA LEU A 122 -24.13 -11.99 -11.57
C LEU A 122 -25.25 -13.01 -11.85
N ASP A 123 -25.08 -14.26 -11.43
CA ASP A 123 -26.08 -15.32 -11.61
C ASP A 123 -27.29 -15.20 -10.69
N ALA A 124 -27.12 -14.56 -9.55
CA ALA A 124 -28.21 -14.34 -8.59
C ALA A 124 -29.18 -13.22 -9.00
N TYR A 125 -28.68 -12.23 -9.75
CA TYR A 125 -29.46 -11.06 -10.18
C TYR A 125 -30.16 -11.29 -11.54
N PRO A 126 -31.22 -10.52 -11.84
CA PRO A 126 -31.90 -10.56 -13.13
C PRO A 126 -30.97 -10.21 -14.31
N GLU A 127 -31.32 -10.66 -15.53
CA GLU A 127 -30.52 -10.39 -16.74
C GLU A 127 -30.49 -8.89 -17.11
N GLU A 128 -31.50 -8.13 -16.68
CA GLU A 128 -31.62 -6.69 -16.93
C GLU A 128 -30.80 -5.84 -15.97
N ALA A 129 -30.15 -6.44 -14.96
CA ALA A 129 -29.32 -5.72 -14.01
C ALA A 129 -28.04 -5.22 -14.66
N GLU A 130 -27.65 -3.99 -14.31
CA GLU A 130 -26.45 -3.34 -14.76
C GLU A 130 -25.44 -3.22 -13.61
N TYR A 131 -24.18 -3.31 -13.94
CA TYR A 131 -23.11 -3.33 -12.97
C TYR A 131 -22.01 -2.34 -13.32
N LYS A 132 -21.42 -1.75 -12.31
CA LYS A 132 -20.17 -1.01 -12.44
C LYS A 132 -19.09 -1.77 -11.67
N LEU A 133 -18.11 -2.32 -12.39
CA LEU A 133 -16.97 -3.03 -11.80
C LEU A 133 -15.79 -2.08 -11.66
N ILE A 134 -15.32 -1.92 -10.43
CA ILE A 134 -14.17 -1.07 -10.06
C ILE A 134 -13.06 -1.99 -9.55
N THR A 135 -11.87 -1.85 -10.09
CA THR A 135 -10.64 -2.52 -9.63
C THR A 135 -9.65 -1.50 -9.09
N ASN A 136 -8.55 -1.92 -8.47
CA ASN A 136 -7.52 -1.02 -7.92
C ASN A 136 -6.91 -0.06 -8.95
N ASP A 137 -6.92 -0.44 -10.24
CA ASP A 137 -6.39 0.39 -11.32
C ASP A 137 -7.27 1.60 -11.63
N PHE A 138 -8.51 1.61 -11.16
CA PHE A 138 -9.52 2.61 -11.54
C PHE A 138 -9.59 2.82 -13.05
N SER A 139 -9.55 1.71 -13.79
CA SER A 139 -9.54 1.70 -15.24
C SER A 139 -10.76 2.39 -15.86
N SER A 140 -10.65 2.80 -17.12
CA SER A 140 -11.76 3.43 -17.87
C SER A 140 -12.98 2.53 -18.01
N PHE A 141 -12.84 1.21 -17.89
CA PHE A 141 -13.94 0.25 -17.88
C PHE A 141 -14.95 0.55 -16.76
N SER A 142 -14.47 1.02 -15.60
CA SER A 142 -15.28 1.38 -14.43
C SER A 142 -16.08 2.68 -14.59
N ASN A 143 -15.94 3.41 -15.68
CA ASN A 143 -16.62 4.71 -15.85
C ASN A 143 -18.09 4.62 -16.27
N SER A 144 -18.57 3.44 -16.71
CA SER A 144 -19.97 3.24 -17.14
C SER A 144 -20.53 1.95 -16.60
N PHE A 145 -21.87 1.92 -16.44
CA PHE A 145 -22.58 0.69 -16.14
C PHE A 145 -22.54 -0.25 -17.34
N LYS A 146 -22.41 -1.54 -17.07
CA LYS A 146 -22.25 -2.62 -18.03
C LYS A 146 -23.26 -3.72 -17.76
N SER A 147 -23.59 -4.46 -18.82
CA SER A 147 -24.41 -5.66 -18.73
C SER A 147 -23.67 -6.81 -18.06
N LYS A 148 -24.41 -7.80 -17.58
CA LYS A 148 -23.86 -9.05 -17.03
C LYS A 148 -22.81 -9.70 -17.97
N THR A 149 -23.10 -9.75 -19.26
CA THR A 149 -22.20 -10.37 -20.26
C THR A 149 -20.90 -9.59 -20.42
N GLU A 150 -20.96 -8.25 -20.45
CA GLU A 150 -19.76 -7.41 -20.54
C GLU A 150 -18.87 -7.56 -19.29
N ILE A 151 -19.47 -7.60 -18.09
CA ILE A 151 -18.72 -7.85 -16.85
C ILE A 151 -18.10 -9.24 -16.89
N GLY A 152 -18.85 -10.28 -17.26
CA GLY A 152 -18.35 -11.65 -17.36
C GLY A 152 -17.15 -11.77 -18.29
N ASN A 153 -17.14 -11.07 -19.42
CA ASN A 153 -16.00 -11.02 -20.32
C ASN A 153 -14.80 -10.32 -19.67
N PHE A 154 -15.01 -9.17 -19.05
CA PHE A 154 -13.95 -8.41 -18.40
C PHE A 154 -13.30 -9.18 -17.24
N LEU A 155 -14.07 -9.97 -16.49
CA LEU A 155 -13.54 -10.81 -15.41
C LEU A 155 -12.46 -11.79 -15.88
N THR A 156 -12.49 -12.21 -17.14
CA THR A 156 -11.47 -13.10 -17.72
C THR A 156 -10.16 -12.39 -18.09
N GLU A 157 -10.18 -11.06 -18.12
CA GLU A 157 -9.04 -10.21 -18.51
C GLU A 157 -8.38 -9.53 -17.32
N ILE A 158 -8.98 -9.63 -16.10
CA ILE A 158 -8.46 -9.02 -14.89
C ILE A 158 -7.08 -9.60 -14.56
N LYS A 159 -6.13 -8.72 -14.28
CA LYS A 159 -4.78 -9.04 -13.84
C LYS A 159 -4.51 -8.41 -12.48
N TYR A 160 -3.47 -8.90 -11.81
CA TYR A 160 -2.98 -8.25 -10.59
C TYR A 160 -2.50 -6.84 -10.90
N SER A 161 -2.78 -5.93 -9.99
CA SER A 161 -2.36 -4.54 -10.03
C SER A 161 -1.24 -4.28 -9.03
N GLY A 162 -0.21 -3.54 -9.45
CA GLY A 162 0.80 -3.01 -8.55
C GLY A 162 0.28 -1.92 -7.60
N SER A 163 -0.94 -1.43 -7.84
CA SER A 163 -1.56 -0.39 -7.02
C SER A 163 -2.39 -1.00 -5.91
N SER A 164 -2.03 -0.74 -4.65
CA SER A 164 -2.91 -0.95 -3.51
C SER A 164 -3.68 0.32 -3.18
N ARG A 165 -4.92 0.15 -2.72
CA ARG A 165 -5.79 1.27 -2.35
C ARG A 165 -6.15 1.20 -0.87
N ASN A 166 -6.01 2.30 -0.17
CA ASN A 166 -6.56 2.38 1.16
C ASN A 166 -8.09 2.45 1.11
N VAL A 167 -8.72 2.09 2.22
CA VAL A 167 -10.19 1.99 2.30
C VAL A 167 -10.90 3.32 2.01
N GLN A 168 -10.26 4.44 2.32
CA GLN A 168 -10.81 5.78 2.04
C GLN A 168 -10.81 6.10 0.54
N GLU A 169 -9.72 5.80 -0.18
CA GLU A 169 -9.65 5.99 -1.64
C GLU A 169 -10.72 5.17 -2.35
N VAL A 170 -10.93 3.93 -1.92
CA VAL A 170 -11.98 3.06 -2.46
C VAL A 170 -13.36 3.62 -2.15
N GLN A 171 -13.60 4.06 -0.91
CA GLN A 171 -14.86 4.68 -0.51
C GLN A 171 -15.19 5.93 -1.34
N GLU A 172 -14.21 6.82 -1.53
CA GLU A 172 -14.37 8.03 -2.34
C GLU A 172 -14.69 7.70 -3.79
N ARG A 173 -14.00 6.69 -4.36
CA ARG A 173 -14.29 6.23 -5.72
C ARG A 173 -15.68 5.64 -5.83
N ILE A 174 -16.12 4.79 -4.90
CA ILE A 174 -17.48 4.26 -4.87
C ILE A 174 -18.51 5.39 -4.73
N LYS A 175 -18.29 6.33 -3.79
CA LYS A 175 -19.19 7.47 -3.57
C LYS A 175 -19.34 8.36 -4.80
N ALA A 176 -18.29 8.56 -5.56
CA ALA A 176 -18.33 9.34 -6.80
C ALA A 176 -19.22 8.70 -7.89
N GLU A 177 -19.44 7.38 -7.80
CA GLU A 177 -20.22 6.60 -8.76
C GLU A 177 -21.65 6.29 -8.28
N LEU A 178 -21.99 6.64 -7.02
CA LEU A 178 -23.32 6.46 -6.49
C LEU A 178 -24.32 7.37 -7.21
N THR A 179 -25.48 6.80 -7.56
CA THR A 179 -26.62 7.52 -8.11
C THR A 179 -27.86 7.18 -7.27
N SER A 180 -28.96 7.91 -7.46
CA SER A 180 -30.24 7.60 -6.78
C SER A 180 -30.81 6.22 -7.13
N GLU A 181 -30.27 5.58 -8.16
CA GLU A 181 -30.70 4.26 -8.65
C GLU A 181 -29.78 3.12 -8.14
N VAL A 182 -28.64 3.43 -7.48
CA VAL A 182 -27.72 2.43 -6.93
C VAL A 182 -28.08 2.17 -5.49
N ASN A 183 -28.42 0.92 -5.17
CA ASN A 183 -28.74 0.51 -3.81
C ASN A 183 -27.74 -0.49 -3.22
N ASP A 184 -27.13 -1.34 -4.05
CA ASP A 184 -26.24 -2.39 -3.58
C ASP A 184 -24.78 -2.12 -4.02
N VAL A 185 -23.90 -2.13 -3.05
CA VAL A 185 -22.44 -2.05 -3.22
C VAL A 185 -21.84 -3.33 -2.69
N PHE A 186 -21.06 -4.02 -3.51
CA PHE A 186 -20.32 -5.23 -3.14
C PHE A 186 -18.84 -4.91 -3.10
N TRP A 187 -18.20 -5.16 -1.96
CA TRP A 187 -16.79 -4.89 -1.77
C TRP A 187 -16.05 -6.19 -1.44
N LEU A 188 -15.31 -6.69 -2.44
CA LEU A 188 -14.51 -7.91 -2.34
C LEU A 188 -13.04 -7.53 -2.11
N SER A 189 -12.46 -7.94 -1.00
CA SER A 189 -11.06 -7.68 -0.63
C SER A 189 -10.62 -8.64 0.47
N ASP A 190 -9.32 -8.73 0.70
CA ASP A 190 -8.72 -9.42 1.83
C ASP A 190 -8.79 -8.59 3.14
N PHE A 191 -9.14 -7.32 3.06
CA PHE A 191 -9.26 -6.38 4.19
C PHE A 191 -8.05 -6.41 5.12
N GLN A 192 -6.86 -6.17 4.60
CA GLN A 192 -5.62 -6.10 5.38
C GLN A 192 -5.71 -5.04 6.48
N LYS A 193 -5.22 -5.38 7.68
CA LYS A 193 -5.17 -4.44 8.83
C LYS A 193 -4.37 -3.18 8.50
N SER A 194 -3.31 -3.30 7.72
CA SER A 194 -2.45 -2.19 7.29
C SER A 194 -3.19 -1.11 6.50
N LEU A 195 -4.23 -1.49 5.74
CA LEU A 195 -5.04 -0.60 4.91
C LEU A 195 -6.23 -0.01 5.66
N LEU A 196 -6.67 -0.66 6.76
CA LEU A 196 -7.80 -0.25 7.59
C LEU A 196 -7.43 0.71 8.72
N LEU A 197 -6.15 0.79 9.10
CA LEU A 197 -5.67 1.59 10.23
C LEU A 197 -6.14 3.05 10.14
N ASN A 198 -6.79 3.53 11.23
CA ASN A 198 -7.35 4.88 11.38
C ASN A 198 -8.48 5.23 10.39
N SER A 199 -9.11 4.24 9.76
CA SER A 199 -10.20 4.45 8.82
C SER A 199 -11.55 4.26 9.49
N GLN A 200 -12.48 5.18 9.25
CA GLN A 200 -13.90 4.97 9.49
C GLN A 200 -14.64 5.21 8.18
N VAL A 201 -15.23 4.16 7.64
CA VAL A 201 -15.96 4.18 6.39
C VAL A 201 -17.45 4.27 6.67
N ALA A 202 -18.08 5.33 6.21
CA ALA A 202 -19.52 5.52 6.35
C ALA A 202 -20.17 5.75 4.98
N PHE A 203 -21.20 4.98 4.70
CA PHE A 203 -22.10 5.23 3.56
C PHE A 203 -23.45 5.74 4.05
N ASP A 204 -24.20 6.37 3.14
CA ASP A 204 -25.56 6.78 3.40
C ASP A 204 -26.42 5.54 3.71
N SER A 205 -27.42 5.69 4.58
CA SER A 205 -28.34 4.62 4.98
C SER A 205 -29.19 4.06 3.81
N THR A 206 -29.20 4.74 2.68
CA THR A 206 -29.85 4.27 1.44
C THR A 206 -29.02 3.25 0.67
N VAL A 207 -27.73 3.12 0.99
CA VAL A 207 -26.79 2.21 0.33
C VAL A 207 -26.64 0.94 1.18
N ASN A 208 -26.86 -0.21 0.57
CA ASN A 208 -26.58 -1.52 1.17
C ASN A 208 -25.13 -1.90 0.86
N LEU A 209 -24.26 -1.80 1.84
CA LEU A 209 -22.87 -2.19 1.70
C LEU A 209 -22.70 -3.67 2.06
N ASN A 210 -22.31 -4.48 1.11
CA ASN A 210 -22.02 -5.90 1.28
C ASN A 210 -20.50 -6.11 1.24
N LEU A 211 -19.91 -6.41 2.39
CA LEU A 211 -18.50 -6.74 2.50
C LEU A 211 -18.32 -8.23 2.27
N ILE A 212 -17.42 -8.60 1.40
CA ILE A 212 -17.12 -9.98 1.03
C ILE A 212 -15.62 -10.20 1.33
N PRO A 213 -15.27 -10.56 2.57
CA PRO A 213 -13.89 -10.82 2.94
C PRO A 213 -13.42 -12.16 2.36
N LEU A 214 -12.22 -12.11 1.80
CA LEU A 214 -11.49 -13.28 1.31
C LEU A 214 -10.41 -13.60 2.34
N PHE A 215 -10.67 -14.60 3.18
CA PHE A 215 -9.73 -15.00 4.22
C PHE A 215 -8.72 -16.00 3.66
N PHE A 216 -7.45 -15.64 3.80
CA PHE A 216 -6.34 -16.52 3.45
C PHE A 216 -6.05 -17.51 4.59
N ASN A 217 -5.55 -18.67 4.23
CA ASN A 217 -4.89 -19.55 5.20
C ASN A 217 -3.75 -18.77 5.85
N ALA A 218 -3.44 -19.05 7.12
CA ALA A 218 -2.42 -18.30 7.87
C ALA A 218 -1.13 -18.20 7.04
N VAL A 219 -0.87 -17.02 6.50
CA VAL A 219 0.27 -16.79 5.62
C VAL A 219 1.39 -16.22 6.45
N GLU A 220 2.49 -16.96 6.51
CA GLU A 220 3.76 -16.47 6.97
C GLU A 220 4.40 -15.77 5.76
N ASN A 221 4.81 -14.52 5.94
CA ASN A 221 5.48 -13.76 4.89
C ASN A 221 6.73 -13.09 5.43
N VAL A 222 7.83 -13.27 4.70
CA VAL A 222 9.10 -12.59 4.95
C VAL A 222 9.48 -11.81 3.71
N HIS A 223 9.68 -10.52 3.86
CA HIS A 223 9.99 -9.63 2.74
C HIS A 223 11.13 -8.67 3.07
N VAL A 224 11.71 -8.08 2.04
CA VAL A 224 12.67 -6.99 2.21
C VAL A 224 11.91 -5.71 2.50
N ASP A 225 12.05 -5.17 3.72
CA ASP A 225 11.42 -3.90 4.11
C ASP A 225 12.15 -2.70 3.51
N SER A 226 13.48 -2.70 3.61
CA SER A 226 14.29 -1.59 3.15
C SER A 226 15.72 -2.00 2.84
N VAL A 227 16.38 -1.19 2.03
CA VAL A 227 17.78 -1.36 1.64
C VAL A 227 18.50 -0.03 1.75
N TYR A 228 19.68 -0.03 2.36
CA TYR A 228 20.50 1.17 2.47
C TYR A 228 21.99 0.88 2.32
N LEU A 229 22.73 1.91 1.91
CA LEU A 229 24.20 1.87 1.90
C LEU A 229 24.74 2.29 3.25
N ASN A 230 25.71 1.55 3.76
CA ASN A 230 26.40 1.90 5.00
C ASN A 230 27.29 3.14 4.83
N SER A 231 27.76 3.40 3.59
CA SER A 231 28.46 4.62 3.23
C SER A 231 27.67 5.41 2.20
N PRO A 232 27.45 6.71 2.38
CA PRO A 232 26.75 7.54 1.42
C PRO A 232 27.53 7.74 0.11
N PHE A 233 28.76 7.23 0.03
CA PHE A 233 29.61 7.35 -1.16
C PHE A 233 29.84 6.01 -1.83
N LEU A 234 29.52 5.96 -3.10
CA LEU A 234 29.99 4.93 -4.03
C LEU A 234 31.18 5.52 -4.79
N ILE A 235 32.37 5.29 -4.27
CA ILE A 235 33.60 5.85 -4.85
C ILE A 235 34.38 4.71 -5.46
N GLY A 236 34.70 4.87 -6.72
CA GLY A 236 35.59 4.09 -7.57
C GLY A 236 36.00 2.69 -7.09
N ASP A 237 37.06 2.60 -6.30
CA ASP A 237 37.63 1.33 -5.82
C ASP A 237 37.13 0.89 -4.43
N ALA A 238 36.22 1.65 -3.80
CA ALA A 238 35.67 1.25 -2.51
C ALA A 238 34.66 0.11 -2.71
N ARG A 239 34.76 -0.92 -1.86
CA ARG A 239 33.75 -1.98 -1.79
C ARG A 239 32.56 -1.47 -0.99
N PRO A 240 31.47 -1.03 -1.64
CA PRO A 240 30.32 -0.54 -0.92
C PRO A 240 29.70 -1.68 -0.12
N ARG A 241 29.27 -1.36 1.11
CA ARG A 241 28.50 -2.28 1.93
C ARG A 241 27.03 -1.88 1.84
N ILE A 242 26.20 -2.82 1.40
CA ILE A 242 24.76 -2.69 1.35
C ILE A 242 24.15 -3.50 2.48
N THR A 243 23.18 -2.92 3.18
CA THR A 243 22.42 -3.61 4.22
C THR A 243 20.97 -3.72 3.81
N ALA A 244 20.44 -4.93 3.90
CA ALA A 244 19.02 -5.23 3.74
C ALA A 244 18.36 -5.44 5.09
N VAL A 245 17.23 -4.82 5.31
CA VAL A 245 16.34 -5.04 6.45
C VAL A 245 15.26 -6.02 6.00
N ILE A 246 15.23 -7.18 6.64
CA ILE A 246 14.27 -8.25 6.35
C ILE A 246 13.21 -8.24 7.45
N SER A 247 11.95 -8.20 7.07
CA SER A 247 10.80 -8.19 7.99
C SER A 247 10.05 -9.52 7.89
N ASN A 248 9.77 -10.13 9.05
CA ASN A 248 8.93 -11.31 9.18
C ASN A 248 7.59 -10.89 9.78
N THR A 249 6.52 -10.95 9.00
CA THR A 249 5.15 -10.66 9.45
C THR A 249 4.42 -11.91 9.95
N GLY A 250 5.05 -13.09 9.84
CA GLY A 250 4.53 -14.38 10.30
C GLY A 250 4.55 -14.56 11.82
N LEU A 251 3.91 -15.63 12.28
CA LEU A 251 3.83 -15.99 13.69
C LEU A 251 4.95 -16.94 14.13
N ALA A 252 5.70 -17.50 13.19
CA ALA A 252 6.84 -18.37 13.44
C ALA A 252 8.16 -17.64 13.10
N GLU A 253 9.24 -18.03 13.79
CA GLU A 253 10.59 -17.64 13.45
C GLU A 253 11.01 -18.34 12.16
N VAL A 254 11.62 -17.59 11.22
CA VAL A 254 12.22 -18.15 10.00
C VAL A 254 13.72 -18.23 10.19
N ASN A 255 14.25 -19.44 10.11
CA ASN A 255 15.67 -19.73 10.31
C ASN A 255 16.35 -19.97 8.97
N ASP A 256 17.61 -19.51 8.87
CA ASP A 256 18.50 -19.75 7.74
C ASP A 256 17.92 -19.31 6.38
N LEU A 257 17.13 -18.23 6.37
CA LEU A 257 16.60 -17.65 5.14
C LEU A 257 17.73 -17.23 4.21
N VAL A 258 17.74 -17.78 3.00
CA VAL A 258 18.77 -17.44 2.00
C VAL A 258 18.43 -16.10 1.36
N VAL A 259 19.39 -15.17 1.43
CA VAL A 259 19.31 -13.84 0.84
C VAL A 259 20.43 -13.69 -0.17
N LYS A 260 20.08 -13.36 -1.42
CA LYS A 260 21.05 -13.16 -2.51
C LYS A 260 21.01 -11.71 -2.99
N VAL A 261 22.19 -11.19 -3.32
CA VAL A 261 22.34 -9.89 -3.98
C VAL A 261 22.79 -10.12 -5.41
N VAL A 262 21.99 -9.64 -6.34
CA VAL A 262 22.29 -9.68 -7.78
C VAL A 262 22.54 -8.24 -8.23
N LEU A 263 23.62 -8.01 -8.97
CA LEU A 263 23.99 -6.72 -9.53
C LEU A 263 24.29 -6.89 -11.03
N ASN A 264 23.65 -6.09 -11.88
CA ASN A 264 23.79 -6.19 -13.35
C ASN A 264 23.67 -7.66 -13.84
N ASP A 265 22.60 -8.35 -13.38
CA ASP A 265 22.27 -9.74 -13.67
C ASP A 265 23.31 -10.80 -13.19
N THR A 266 24.27 -10.38 -12.37
CA THR A 266 25.26 -11.27 -11.78
C THR A 266 25.08 -11.38 -10.26
N GLU A 267 25.03 -12.60 -9.72
CA GLU A 267 25.00 -12.82 -8.27
C GLU A 267 26.37 -12.45 -7.69
N VAL A 268 26.37 -11.42 -6.82
CA VAL A 268 27.59 -10.84 -6.24
C VAL A 268 27.80 -11.20 -4.78
N ALA A 269 26.73 -11.54 -4.09
CA ALA A 269 26.82 -11.96 -2.68
C ALA A 269 25.62 -12.85 -2.32
N THR A 270 25.85 -13.76 -1.37
CA THR A 270 24.82 -14.61 -0.78
C THR A 270 25.10 -14.75 0.72
N GLY A 271 24.05 -14.76 1.51
CA GLY A 271 24.12 -14.95 2.95
C GLY A 271 22.83 -15.56 3.50
N THR A 272 22.85 -15.89 4.76
CA THR A 272 21.67 -16.39 5.47
C THR A 272 21.35 -15.51 6.66
N VAL A 273 20.08 -15.36 6.99
CA VAL A 273 19.59 -14.58 8.13
C VAL A 273 18.44 -15.31 8.80
N SER A 274 18.40 -15.28 10.12
CA SER A 274 17.23 -15.73 10.89
C SER A 274 16.45 -14.53 11.36
N VAL A 275 15.14 -14.56 11.12
CA VAL A 275 14.23 -13.44 11.41
C VAL A 275 13.19 -13.90 12.42
N PRO A 276 13.18 -13.34 13.65
CA PRO A 276 12.17 -13.71 14.65
C PRO A 276 10.76 -13.41 14.17
N SER A 277 9.79 -14.08 14.80
CA SER A 277 8.37 -13.87 14.50
C SER A 277 7.96 -12.43 14.79
N ASN A 278 7.29 -11.79 13.84
CA ASN A 278 6.81 -10.41 13.94
C ASN A 278 7.90 -9.38 14.30
N ASP A 279 9.09 -9.56 13.74
CA ASP A 279 10.26 -8.73 13.99
C ASP A 279 11.06 -8.52 12.70
N ILE A 280 12.16 -7.79 12.80
CA ILE A 280 13.06 -7.47 11.71
C ILE A 280 14.47 -7.99 12.00
N ALA A 281 15.22 -8.32 10.96
CA ALA A 281 16.62 -8.62 11.03
C ALA A 281 17.39 -7.91 9.91
N GLU A 282 18.66 -7.59 10.16
CA GLU A 282 19.53 -6.94 9.19
C GLU A 282 20.58 -7.91 8.67
N ILE A 283 20.86 -7.86 7.38
CA ILE A 283 21.96 -8.57 6.75
C ILE A 283 22.74 -7.61 5.86
N SER A 284 24.07 -7.62 6.00
CA SER A 284 24.97 -6.74 5.26
C SER A 284 25.86 -7.53 4.30
N PHE A 285 26.08 -6.98 3.12
CA PHE A 285 26.90 -7.55 2.07
C PHE A 285 27.95 -6.56 1.59
N ASP A 286 29.21 -7.01 1.46
CA ASP A 286 30.25 -6.26 0.81
C ASP A 286 30.21 -6.55 -0.70
N LEU A 287 29.90 -5.52 -1.51
CA LEU A 287 29.84 -5.67 -2.95
C LEU A 287 31.25 -5.64 -3.54
N SER A 288 31.65 -6.72 -4.22
CA SER A 288 33.00 -6.91 -4.74
C SER A 288 33.05 -6.87 -6.27
N LEU A 289 32.30 -5.99 -6.90
CA LEU A 289 32.28 -5.82 -8.35
C LEU A 289 32.75 -4.42 -8.73
N ASP A 290 33.38 -4.29 -9.90
CA ASP A 290 33.62 -3.00 -10.52
C ASP A 290 32.27 -2.38 -10.89
N LEU A 291 31.93 -1.26 -10.24
CA LEU A 291 30.66 -0.59 -10.50
C LEU A 291 30.73 0.20 -11.81
N GLU A 292 29.71 0.00 -12.61
CA GLU A 292 29.44 0.84 -13.77
C GLU A 292 28.86 2.19 -13.34
N GLN A 293 28.69 3.12 -14.28
CA GLN A 293 28.04 4.41 -14.00
C GLN A 293 26.63 4.24 -13.44
N ILE A 294 25.86 3.26 -13.97
CA ILE A 294 24.52 2.91 -13.54
C ILE A 294 24.49 1.42 -13.29
N ASN A 295 24.16 1.02 -12.08
CA ASN A 295 24.07 -0.40 -11.70
C ASN A 295 22.66 -0.72 -11.25
N LYS A 296 22.10 -1.79 -11.79
CA LYS A 296 20.80 -2.33 -11.43
C LYS A 296 20.99 -3.48 -10.46
N GLY A 297 20.51 -3.31 -9.24
CA GLY A 297 20.66 -4.31 -8.18
C GLY A 297 19.33 -4.85 -7.70
N LYS A 298 19.28 -6.13 -7.37
CA LYS A 298 18.14 -6.74 -6.69
C LYS A 298 18.57 -7.64 -5.55
N ILE A 299 17.78 -7.63 -4.49
CA ILE A 299 17.87 -8.61 -3.40
C ILE A 299 16.77 -9.63 -3.62
N THR A 300 17.12 -10.91 -3.55
CA THR A 300 16.16 -12.01 -3.72
C THR A 300 16.11 -12.87 -2.48
N LEU A 301 14.91 -13.23 -2.07
CA LEU A 301 14.61 -14.17 -1.00
C LEU A 301 14.12 -15.49 -1.60
N GLU A 302 14.43 -16.62 -0.93
CA GLU A 302 13.84 -17.91 -1.28
C GLU A 302 12.75 -18.26 -0.25
N GLU A 303 11.55 -17.72 -0.47
CA GLU A 303 10.43 -17.91 0.42
C GLU A 303 9.17 -18.35 -0.34
N PHE A 304 8.31 -19.12 0.33
CA PHE A 304 7.02 -19.63 -0.13
C PHE A 304 6.01 -19.62 1.04
N PRO A 305 4.71 -19.46 0.82
CA PRO A 305 4.01 -19.45 -0.49
C PRO A 305 3.97 -18.08 -1.17
N VAL A 306 4.30 -17.00 -0.50
CA VAL A 306 4.22 -15.63 -1.04
C VAL A 306 5.46 -15.36 -1.86
N THR A 307 5.32 -15.01 -3.12
CA THR A 307 6.46 -14.86 -4.03
C THR A 307 6.53 -13.51 -4.72
N PHE A 308 5.49 -12.67 -4.65
CA PHE A 308 5.44 -11.40 -5.38
C PHE A 308 6.42 -10.35 -4.83
N ASP A 309 6.82 -10.46 -3.55
CA ASP A 309 7.72 -9.56 -2.83
C ASP A 309 9.08 -10.22 -2.51
N ASN A 310 9.38 -11.38 -3.10
CA ASN A 310 10.67 -12.04 -2.98
C ASN A 310 11.82 -11.32 -3.69
N GLU A 311 11.52 -10.32 -4.52
CA GLU A 311 12.52 -9.50 -5.21
C GLU A 311 12.37 -8.04 -4.80
N PHE A 312 13.45 -7.44 -4.34
CA PHE A 312 13.54 -6.02 -3.99
C PHE A 312 14.59 -5.33 -4.87
N TYR A 313 14.18 -4.34 -5.62
CA TYR A 313 14.98 -3.66 -6.63
C TYR A 313 15.61 -2.39 -6.09
N PHE A 314 16.86 -2.13 -6.45
CA PHE A 314 17.56 -0.90 -6.13
C PHE A 314 18.53 -0.49 -7.25
N THR A 315 18.89 0.76 -7.32
CA THR A 315 19.88 1.26 -8.27
C THR A 315 21.05 1.87 -7.53
N LEU A 316 22.25 1.61 -8.02
CA LEU A 316 23.48 2.23 -7.54
C LEU A 316 24.07 3.05 -8.68
N SER A 317 24.19 4.34 -8.46
CA SER A 317 24.93 5.21 -9.40
C SER A 317 26.29 5.55 -8.79
N THR A 318 27.35 5.31 -9.54
CA THR A 318 28.67 5.79 -9.10
C THR A 318 28.67 7.30 -9.14
N THR A 319 28.88 7.90 -7.98
CA THR A 319 28.89 9.36 -7.87
C THR A 319 30.13 9.92 -8.56
N ARG A 320 29.95 10.99 -9.33
CA ARG A 320 31.07 11.83 -9.73
C ARG A 320 31.76 12.36 -8.48
N LYS A 321 33.04 12.70 -8.60
CA LYS A 321 33.76 13.38 -7.51
C LYS A 321 33.00 14.65 -7.12
N ILE A 322 32.97 14.93 -5.81
CA ILE A 322 32.32 16.11 -5.28
C ILE A 322 33.23 17.30 -5.49
N ASN A 323 32.75 18.30 -6.21
CA ASN A 323 33.53 19.50 -6.54
C ASN A 323 33.47 20.49 -5.37
N ILE A 324 34.62 20.74 -4.76
CA ILE A 324 34.77 21.68 -3.65
C ILE A 324 35.57 22.88 -4.10
N LEU A 325 34.99 24.06 -3.93
CA LEU A 325 35.68 25.34 -4.20
C LEU A 325 35.96 26.07 -2.89
N GLU A 326 37.21 26.24 -2.54
CA GLU A 326 37.64 27.14 -1.46
C GLU A 326 38.03 28.53 -2.04
N ILE A 327 37.46 29.57 -1.46
CA ILE A 327 37.84 30.94 -1.71
C ILE A 327 38.42 31.52 -0.43
N LYS A 328 39.67 31.95 -0.44
CA LYS A 328 40.44 32.37 0.74
C LYS A 328 41.25 33.65 0.49
N ASN A 329 41.67 34.34 1.55
CA ASN A 329 42.57 35.52 1.45
C ASN A 329 44.06 35.18 1.57
N GLN A 330 44.36 33.99 2.11
CA GLN A 330 45.74 33.59 2.43
C GLN A 330 46.26 32.53 1.45
N SER A 331 47.57 32.54 1.18
CA SER A 331 48.19 31.53 0.30
C SER A 331 48.61 30.24 1.02
N GLU A 332 48.42 30.18 2.34
CA GLU A 332 48.81 29.01 3.14
C GLU A 332 47.83 27.86 2.97
N VAL A 333 48.35 26.64 3.23
CA VAL A 333 47.53 25.42 3.27
C VAL A 333 46.54 25.51 4.43
N THR A 334 45.26 25.30 4.14
CA THR A 334 44.18 25.44 5.13
C THR A 334 43.79 24.08 5.73
N PRO A 335 43.16 24.02 6.91
CA PRO A 335 42.55 22.81 7.39
C PRO A 335 41.50 22.22 6.44
N VAL A 336 40.84 23.08 5.63
CA VAL A 336 39.87 22.68 4.62
C VAL A 336 40.51 21.89 3.49
N GLU A 337 41.66 22.37 2.98
CA GLU A 337 42.45 21.68 1.95
C GLU A 337 42.90 20.28 2.42
N VAL A 338 43.30 20.15 3.69
CA VAL A 338 43.72 18.86 4.28
C VAL A 338 42.52 17.87 4.36
N VAL A 339 41.34 18.35 4.72
CA VAL A 339 40.12 17.51 4.81
C VAL A 339 39.70 16.98 3.45
N TYR A 340 39.74 17.81 2.41
CA TYR A 340 39.31 17.43 1.05
C TYR A 340 40.47 16.98 0.15
N ALA A 341 41.61 16.61 0.75
CA ALA A 341 42.77 16.13 -0.01
C ALA A 341 42.58 14.75 -0.65
N ASN A 342 41.54 14.01 -0.27
CA ASN A 342 41.24 12.72 -0.87
C ASN A 342 40.67 12.90 -2.29
N GLN A 343 41.55 12.73 -3.29
CA GLN A 343 41.23 12.91 -4.71
C GLN A 343 40.32 11.80 -5.26
N ASP A 344 40.08 10.72 -4.55
CA ASP A 344 39.13 9.69 -4.99
C ASP A 344 37.69 10.18 -4.79
N ILE A 345 37.47 11.00 -3.75
CA ILE A 345 36.16 11.51 -3.35
C ILE A 345 35.91 12.92 -3.90
N PHE A 346 36.94 13.77 -3.80
CA PHE A 346 36.79 15.21 -4.02
C PHE A 346 37.63 15.69 -5.19
N GLU A 347 37.08 16.63 -5.94
CA GLU A 347 37.80 17.51 -6.84
C GLU A 347 37.89 18.86 -6.15
N PHE A 348 39.02 19.09 -5.46
CA PHE A 348 39.23 20.27 -4.65
C PHE A 348 39.99 21.37 -5.43
N SER A 349 39.40 22.57 -5.49
CA SER A 349 40.00 23.75 -6.05
C SER A 349 40.07 24.86 -5.01
N SER A 350 41.20 25.56 -4.90
CA SER A 350 41.39 26.67 -3.97
C SER A 350 41.90 27.89 -4.69
N PHE A 351 41.22 29.01 -4.52
CA PHE A 351 41.59 30.29 -5.12
C PHE A 351 41.67 31.40 -4.08
N GLN A 352 42.57 32.36 -4.31
CA GLN A 352 42.54 33.64 -3.60
C GLN A 352 41.44 34.54 -4.20
N THR A 353 40.85 35.41 -3.37
CA THR A 353 39.81 36.36 -3.82
C THR A 353 40.21 37.16 -5.04
N ASP A 354 41.49 37.57 -5.13
CA ASP A 354 42.02 38.39 -6.22
C ASP A 354 42.26 37.61 -7.52
N ASN A 355 42.26 36.29 -7.48
CA ASN A 355 42.60 35.41 -8.62
C ASN A 355 41.57 34.30 -8.84
N LEU A 356 40.30 34.56 -8.51
CA LEU A 356 39.21 33.62 -8.64
C LEU A 356 38.78 33.43 -10.10
N ASP A 357 38.76 32.19 -10.55
CA ASP A 357 38.06 31.83 -11.78
C ASP A 357 36.57 31.57 -11.45
N TYR A 358 35.68 32.47 -11.85
CA TYR A 358 34.27 32.45 -11.61
C TYR A 358 33.55 31.22 -12.24
N SER A 359 34.15 30.58 -13.24
CA SER A 359 33.59 29.41 -13.88
C SER A 359 33.50 28.19 -12.92
N PHE A 360 34.28 28.19 -11.85
CA PHE A 360 34.24 27.15 -10.82
C PHE A 360 33.00 27.27 -9.89
N ILE A 361 32.43 28.48 -9.75
CA ILE A 361 31.28 28.72 -8.88
C ILE A 361 30.10 27.82 -9.27
N GLU A 362 29.75 27.81 -10.56
CA GLU A 362 28.59 27.04 -11.05
C GLU A 362 28.82 25.54 -11.05
N LYS A 363 30.10 25.10 -11.17
CA LYS A 363 30.47 23.69 -11.21
C LYS A 363 30.62 23.04 -9.82
N SER A 364 30.71 23.86 -8.77
CA SER A 364 30.96 23.40 -7.41
C SER A 364 29.71 22.85 -6.77
N ASP A 365 29.88 21.82 -5.95
CA ASP A 365 28.84 21.26 -5.08
C ASP A 365 28.83 21.95 -3.72
N LEU A 366 30.01 22.35 -3.21
CA LEU A 366 30.14 23.15 -2.01
C LEU A 366 31.20 24.26 -2.22
N ILE A 367 30.80 25.50 -1.95
CA ILE A 367 31.71 26.64 -1.92
C ILE A 367 32.04 26.97 -0.48
N ILE A 368 33.34 27.13 -0.16
CA ILE A 368 33.82 27.47 1.17
C ILE A 368 34.45 28.84 1.14
N LEU A 369 33.78 29.80 1.77
CA LEU A 369 34.33 31.15 1.96
C LEU A 369 35.17 31.11 3.24
N ASN A 370 36.48 30.89 3.10
CA ASN A 370 37.37 30.67 4.22
C ASN A 370 38.11 31.92 4.66
N SER A 371 37.70 32.49 5.80
CA SER A 371 38.34 33.64 6.46
C SER A 371 38.50 34.88 5.55
N ILE A 372 37.49 35.11 4.71
CA ILE A 372 37.42 36.30 3.84
C ILE A 372 37.05 37.51 4.70
N ASN A 373 37.82 38.58 4.70
CA ASN A 373 37.53 39.76 5.51
C ASN A 373 36.29 40.50 5.00
N GLU A 374 36.16 40.68 3.68
CA GLU A 374 35.08 41.35 3.00
C GLU A 374 34.69 40.55 1.75
N ILE A 375 33.40 40.32 1.52
CA ILE A 375 32.92 39.76 0.26
C ILE A 375 32.75 40.91 -0.72
N GLU A 376 33.61 40.94 -1.76
CA GLU A 376 33.57 41.97 -2.77
C GLU A 376 32.22 42.00 -3.51
N PRO A 377 31.73 43.19 -3.92
CA PRO A 377 30.48 43.30 -4.67
C PRO A 377 30.43 42.49 -5.97
N SER A 378 31.59 42.26 -6.59
CA SER A 378 31.77 41.42 -7.79
C SER A 378 31.42 39.96 -7.53
N LEU A 379 31.62 39.46 -6.30
CA LEU A 379 31.40 38.08 -5.88
C LEU A 379 29.99 37.85 -5.31
N VAL A 380 29.34 38.89 -4.79
CA VAL A 380 28.00 38.78 -4.15
C VAL A 380 26.94 38.24 -5.11
N ASN A 381 26.89 38.77 -6.33
CA ASN A 381 25.88 38.35 -7.31
C ASN A 381 26.09 36.91 -7.80
N PRO A 382 27.28 36.44 -8.18
CA PRO A 382 27.54 35.05 -8.52
C PRO A 382 27.21 34.09 -7.40
N LEU A 383 27.59 34.37 -6.14
CA LEU A 383 27.27 33.54 -4.98
C LEU A 383 25.75 33.49 -4.71
N ASN A 384 25.04 34.59 -4.82
CA ASN A 384 23.59 34.60 -4.66
C ASN A 384 22.89 33.85 -5.80
N ASN A 385 23.34 33.94 -7.03
CA ASN A 385 22.82 33.16 -8.16
C ASN A 385 23.06 31.67 -7.93
N TYR A 386 24.25 31.29 -7.46
CA TYR A 386 24.57 29.90 -7.08
C TYR A 386 23.64 29.37 -5.96
N LEU A 387 23.34 30.18 -4.94
CA LEU A 387 22.37 29.84 -3.90
C LEU A 387 20.92 29.74 -4.43
N TYR A 388 20.55 30.61 -5.41
CA TYR A 388 19.26 30.51 -6.10
C TYR A 388 19.12 29.19 -6.90
N ALA A 389 20.22 28.74 -7.47
CA ALA A 389 20.30 27.48 -8.19
C ALA A 389 20.41 26.25 -7.26
N GLY A 390 20.18 26.42 -5.95
CA GLY A 390 20.22 25.33 -4.97
C GLY A 390 21.61 24.97 -4.45
N GLY A 391 22.62 25.77 -4.72
CA GLY A 391 23.99 25.53 -4.27
C GLY A 391 24.19 25.65 -2.76
N SER A 392 25.30 25.14 -2.25
CA SER A 392 25.65 25.14 -0.83
C SER A 392 26.93 25.95 -0.56
N ILE A 393 26.88 26.84 0.42
CA ILE A 393 28.02 27.67 0.82
C ILE A 393 28.32 27.45 2.29
N LEU A 394 29.59 27.17 2.65
CA LEU A 394 30.08 27.24 4.01
C LEU A 394 30.78 28.59 4.23
N LEU A 395 30.29 29.40 5.16
CA LEU A 395 30.92 30.62 5.60
C LEU A 395 31.74 30.37 6.88
N VAL A 396 33.06 30.38 6.75
CA VAL A 396 34.03 30.41 7.83
C VAL A 396 34.45 31.87 8.04
N PRO A 397 34.08 32.54 9.15
CA PRO A 397 34.33 33.96 9.29
C PRO A 397 35.81 34.27 9.44
N ALA A 398 36.20 35.46 9.00
CA ALA A 398 37.49 36.05 9.37
C ALA A 398 37.39 36.64 10.78
N TYR A 399 38.50 36.79 11.45
CA TYR A 399 38.59 37.44 12.78
C TYR A 399 38.09 38.89 12.77
N ARG A 400 38.36 39.63 11.71
CA ARG A 400 37.95 41.02 11.51
C ARG A 400 37.05 41.13 10.30
N ALA A 401 36.00 40.33 10.28
CA ALA A 401 35.08 40.31 9.16
C ALA A 401 34.28 41.59 9.04
N ASP A 402 34.12 42.12 7.81
CA ASP A 402 33.06 43.08 7.54
C ASP A 402 31.69 42.37 7.45
N VAL A 403 30.98 42.37 8.55
CA VAL A 403 29.66 41.71 8.66
C VAL A 403 28.65 42.33 7.68
N LEU A 404 28.82 43.60 7.28
CA LEU A 404 27.91 44.23 6.31
C LEU A 404 28.03 43.60 4.93
N SER A 405 29.27 43.23 4.53
CA SER A 405 29.48 42.50 3.28
C SER A 405 28.87 41.08 3.34
N TYR A 406 29.01 40.35 4.45
CA TYR A 406 28.43 39.04 4.66
C TYR A 406 26.89 39.04 4.60
N ARG A 407 26.24 40.11 5.11
CA ARG A 407 24.79 40.26 5.07
C ARG A 407 24.23 40.43 3.65
N GLN A 408 25.07 40.69 2.65
CA GLN A 408 24.64 40.75 1.25
C GLN A 408 24.38 39.35 0.67
N LEU A 409 24.90 38.29 1.33
CA LEU A 409 24.52 36.92 0.98
C LEU A 409 23.10 36.62 1.51
N ARG A 410 22.37 35.92 0.71
CA ARG A 410 21.00 35.60 0.96
C ARG A 410 20.83 34.77 2.26
N GLY A 411 19.95 35.24 3.15
CA GLY A 411 19.63 34.56 4.40
C GLY A 411 20.47 35.02 5.60
N LEU A 412 21.48 35.90 5.40
CA LEU A 412 22.43 36.30 6.44
C LEU A 412 22.14 37.66 7.08
N ASN A 413 20.89 38.11 7.12
CA ASN A 413 20.54 39.46 7.58
C ASN A 413 20.80 39.73 9.08
N SER A 414 20.91 38.70 9.91
CA SER A 414 21.01 38.80 11.37
C SER A 414 22.40 38.59 11.95
N LEU A 415 23.45 38.61 11.14
CA LEU A 415 24.83 38.41 11.60
C LEU A 415 25.32 39.58 12.45
N SER A 416 26.12 39.27 13.50
CA SER A 416 26.83 40.25 14.30
C SER A 416 28.17 39.72 14.77
N LEU A 417 29.15 40.60 14.98
CA LEU A 417 30.41 40.22 15.61
C LEU A 417 30.23 40.06 17.13
N LEU A 418 30.93 39.09 17.68
CA LEU A 418 31.10 38.90 19.11
C LEU A 418 32.54 39.24 19.52
N ASP A 419 32.67 40.14 20.49
CA ASP A 419 33.95 40.45 21.11
C ASP A 419 34.13 39.54 22.35
N THR A 420 34.40 38.25 22.13
CA THR A 420 34.54 37.29 23.21
C THR A 420 35.93 36.61 23.11
N ALA A 421 36.71 36.69 24.18
CA ALA A 421 38.02 36.04 24.31
C ALA A 421 37.94 34.68 25.04
N ARG A 422 36.71 34.10 25.25
CA ARG A 422 36.55 32.87 26.04
C ARG A 422 36.43 31.65 25.15
N HIS A 423 37.31 30.65 25.39
CA HIS A 423 37.14 29.32 24.88
C HIS A 423 36.05 28.57 25.65
N VAL A 424 34.98 28.17 24.98
CA VAL A 424 33.86 27.41 25.54
C VAL A 424 33.83 26.06 24.87
N ALA A 425 33.64 24.97 25.61
CA ALA A 425 33.46 23.66 25.01
C ALA A 425 32.14 23.58 24.20
N LEU A 426 32.20 22.86 23.10
CA LEU A 426 30.97 22.49 22.39
C LEU A 426 30.14 21.55 23.27
N ALA A 427 28.82 21.63 23.12
CA ALA A 427 27.90 20.63 23.66
C ALA A 427 28.00 19.34 22.83
N THR A 428 27.67 18.23 23.43
CA THR A 428 27.53 16.96 22.73
C THR A 428 26.46 17.13 21.63
N PRO A 429 26.74 16.75 20.38
CA PRO A 429 25.76 16.83 19.31
C PRO A 429 24.52 15.99 19.63
N ASP A 430 23.36 16.40 19.09
CA ASP A 430 22.19 15.52 19.06
C ASP A 430 22.40 14.46 17.98
N PHE A 431 22.69 13.24 18.40
CA PHE A 431 22.92 12.11 17.49
C PHE A 431 21.65 11.69 16.71
N ASN A 432 20.46 12.11 17.15
CA ASN A 432 19.22 11.90 16.40
C ASN A 432 19.03 12.95 15.29
N ASN A 433 19.87 13.97 15.23
CA ASN A 433 19.85 14.93 14.13
C ASN A 433 20.21 14.22 12.83
N PRO A 434 19.39 14.33 11.76
CA PRO A 434 19.68 13.71 10.45
C PRO A 434 21.08 14.02 9.89
N PHE A 435 21.66 15.15 10.25
CA PHE A 435 23.03 15.51 9.88
C PHE A 435 24.07 14.51 10.37
N PHE A 436 23.84 13.84 11.51
CA PHE A 436 24.76 12.88 12.11
C PHE A 436 24.36 11.41 11.88
N THR A 437 23.34 11.13 11.10
CA THR A 437 22.94 9.76 10.77
C THR A 437 24.12 8.99 10.17
N ASN A 438 24.44 7.83 10.72
CA ASN A 438 25.56 6.96 10.30
C ASN A 438 26.97 7.63 10.35
N VAL A 439 27.16 8.68 11.14
CA VAL A 439 28.47 9.30 11.36
C VAL A 439 29.24 8.66 12.52
N PHE A 440 28.53 8.12 13.49
CA PHE A 440 29.11 7.53 14.69
C PHE A 440 28.74 6.05 14.77
N GLU A 441 29.73 5.18 14.91
CA GLU A 441 29.53 3.73 15.09
C GLU A 441 28.94 3.39 16.46
N GLU A 442 29.22 4.22 17.49
CA GLU A 442 28.66 4.10 18.83
C GLU A 442 28.26 5.47 19.38
N ASN A 443 27.05 5.56 19.92
CA ASN A 443 26.56 6.74 20.63
C ASN A 443 27.21 6.85 22.01
N SER A 444 28.51 7.11 22.05
CA SER A 444 29.25 7.27 23.31
C SER A 444 29.16 8.71 23.82
N PRO A 445 28.53 8.98 24.97
CA PRO A 445 28.46 10.31 25.55
C PRO A 445 29.82 10.82 26.14
N ALA A 446 30.86 10.01 26.09
CA ALA A 446 32.16 10.28 26.73
C ALA A 446 33.17 10.98 25.82
N ILE A 447 32.77 11.51 24.65
CA ILE A 447 33.69 12.24 23.77
C ILE A 447 34.03 13.60 24.39
N ALA A 448 35.32 13.85 24.63
CA ALA A 448 35.82 15.14 25.11
C ALA A 448 35.63 16.20 24.01
N MET A 449 34.64 17.06 24.14
CA MET A 449 34.27 18.05 23.12
C MET A 449 35.33 19.15 22.96
N PRO A 450 35.55 19.65 21.70
CA PRO A 450 36.52 20.70 21.44
C PRO A 450 36.09 22.03 22.06
N LYS A 451 37.06 22.87 22.42
CA LYS A 451 36.81 24.24 22.88
C LYS A 451 36.89 25.20 21.69
N VAL A 452 35.99 26.13 21.65
CA VAL A 452 35.86 27.13 20.55
C VAL A 452 35.61 28.53 21.10
N THR A 453 35.93 29.53 20.31
CA THR A 453 35.59 30.93 20.59
C THR A 453 34.74 31.49 19.49
N ASN A 454 33.46 31.74 19.74
CA ASN A 454 32.63 32.36 18.75
C ASN A 454 33.00 33.80 18.49
N THR A 455 33.31 34.14 17.24
CA THR A 455 33.56 35.52 16.75
C THR A 455 32.36 36.09 16.01
N LEU A 456 31.46 35.19 15.56
CA LEU A 456 30.26 35.52 14.82
C LEU A 456 29.02 34.96 15.55
N ALA A 457 27.92 35.75 15.54
CA ALA A 457 26.63 35.32 16.06
C ALA A 457 25.50 35.69 15.08
N TRP A 458 24.45 34.87 15.08
CA TRP A 458 23.26 35.01 14.24
C TRP A 458 21.94 34.83 15.04
N GLY A 459 22.01 34.99 16.35
CA GLY A 459 20.87 34.84 17.24
C GLY A 459 20.73 33.45 17.82
N ARG A 460 19.53 33.13 18.34
CA ARG A 460 19.21 31.80 18.85
C ARG A 460 18.75 30.89 17.70
N ASP A 461 19.40 29.75 17.57
CA ASP A 461 19.01 28.73 16.62
C ASP A 461 18.86 27.38 17.36
N ARG A 462 17.62 26.88 17.43
CA ARG A 462 17.32 25.59 18.07
C ARG A 462 17.65 24.40 17.20
N SER A 463 17.84 24.63 15.91
CA SER A 463 18.19 23.62 14.89
C SER A 463 19.69 23.62 14.57
N ALA A 464 20.50 24.33 15.36
CA ALA A 464 21.95 24.37 15.16
C ALA A 464 22.56 22.95 15.18
N ILE A 465 23.38 22.64 14.19
CA ILE A 465 24.08 21.36 14.06
C ILE A 465 25.04 21.17 15.24
N LEU A 466 25.80 22.23 15.57
CA LEU A 466 26.69 22.25 16.74
C LEU A 466 26.40 23.53 17.56
N SER A 467 26.38 23.38 18.88
CA SER A 467 26.22 24.48 19.82
C SER A 467 27.29 24.44 20.91
N THR A 468 27.58 25.58 21.50
CA THR A 468 28.45 25.63 22.69
C THR A 468 27.66 25.20 23.94
N GLN A 469 28.36 24.78 25.00
CA GLN A 469 27.75 24.50 26.30
C GLN A 469 27.01 25.73 26.91
N ALA A 470 27.34 26.93 26.42
CA ALA A 470 26.64 28.17 26.80
C ALA A 470 25.33 28.39 26.01
N GLY A 471 24.98 27.49 25.10
CA GLY A 471 23.75 27.55 24.29
C GLY A 471 23.84 28.48 23.09
N LEU A 472 25.04 28.94 22.71
CA LEU A 472 25.24 29.70 21.47
C LEU A 472 25.44 28.75 20.29
N PRO A 473 24.82 28.96 19.14
CA PRO A 473 25.06 28.16 17.94
C PRO A 473 26.51 28.36 17.47
N TYR A 474 27.15 27.25 17.05
CA TYR A 474 28.50 27.23 16.52
C TYR A 474 28.55 26.84 15.05
N LEU A 475 27.73 25.88 14.65
CA LEU A 475 27.48 25.53 13.25
C LEU A 475 25.99 25.43 13.02
N SER A 476 25.47 26.22 12.09
CA SER A 476 24.06 26.20 11.69
C SER A 476 23.92 26.11 10.20
N GLU A 477 22.84 25.48 9.72
CA GLU A 477 22.39 25.50 8.33
C GLU A 477 21.22 26.46 8.17
N ILE A 478 21.35 27.43 7.29
CA ILE A 478 20.24 28.30 6.84
C ILE A 478 19.78 27.79 5.50
N LYS A 479 18.70 27.00 5.50
CA LYS A 479 18.14 26.39 4.31
C LYS A 479 17.09 27.31 3.65
N ARG A 480 17.25 27.54 2.34
CA ARG A 480 16.32 28.26 1.46
C ARG A 480 16.14 27.43 0.19
N THR A 481 16.29 28.02 -0.99
CA THR A 481 16.48 27.27 -2.25
C THR A 481 17.84 26.57 -2.26
N GLY A 482 18.88 27.22 -1.75
CA GLY A 482 20.20 26.67 -1.43
C GLY A 482 20.45 26.69 0.07
N SER A 483 21.59 26.17 0.50
CA SER A 483 22.00 26.06 1.90
C SER A 483 23.19 26.95 2.21
N VAL A 484 23.14 27.69 3.32
CA VAL A 484 24.28 28.43 3.85
C VAL A 484 24.62 27.86 5.22
N TYR A 485 25.79 27.22 5.32
CA TYR A 485 26.37 26.80 6.59
C TYR A 485 27.17 27.93 7.20
N LEU A 486 26.88 28.26 8.45
CA LEU A 486 27.58 29.28 9.21
C LEU A 486 28.43 28.67 10.29
N LEU A 487 29.71 28.94 10.26
CA LEU A 487 30.63 28.58 11.35
C LEU A 487 30.86 29.77 12.30
N GLY A 488 30.90 29.49 13.60
CA GLY A 488 31.01 30.54 14.63
C GLY A 488 32.39 31.20 14.80
N SER A 489 33.44 30.57 14.23
CA SER A 489 34.81 31.08 14.39
C SER A 489 35.68 30.78 13.17
N PRO A 490 36.83 31.47 13.00
CA PRO A 490 37.86 31.05 12.07
C PRO A 490 38.39 29.64 12.40
N LEU A 491 38.82 28.90 11.37
CA LEU A 491 39.49 27.62 11.50
C LEU A 491 41.00 27.83 11.80
N SER A 492 41.28 28.32 13.02
CA SER A 492 42.63 28.57 13.50
C SER A 492 42.73 28.16 14.97
N ARG A 493 43.92 27.68 15.38
CA ARG A 493 44.19 27.26 16.79
C ARG A 493 44.00 28.39 17.80
N ASP A 494 44.11 29.63 17.36
CA ASP A 494 43.87 30.82 18.20
C ASP A 494 42.42 30.91 18.65
N PHE A 495 41.50 30.36 17.87
CA PHE A 495 40.05 30.39 18.13
C PHE A 495 39.47 29.08 18.62
N GLY A 496 40.31 28.02 18.72
CA GLY A 496 39.88 26.77 19.28
C GLY A 496 40.55 25.54 18.68
N SER A 497 40.08 24.38 19.11
CA SER A 497 40.61 23.07 18.72
C SER A 497 39.63 22.28 17.79
N PHE A 498 38.66 22.93 17.19
CA PHE A 498 37.66 22.22 16.38
C PHE A 498 38.30 21.56 15.15
N GLN A 499 39.21 22.23 14.45
CA GLN A 499 39.87 21.69 13.27
C GLN A 499 40.80 20.50 13.58
N ASP A 500 41.27 20.37 14.84
CA ASP A 500 42.11 19.27 15.29
C ASP A 500 41.29 18.13 15.95
N HIS A 501 39.99 18.25 16.01
CA HIS A 501 39.07 17.32 16.69
C HIS A 501 38.50 16.27 15.76
N ALA A 502 38.20 15.07 16.24
CA ALA A 502 37.64 13.96 15.48
C ALA A 502 36.30 14.27 14.79
N LEU A 503 35.55 15.26 15.30
CA LEU A 503 34.29 15.72 14.67
C LEU A 503 34.50 16.53 13.39
N PHE A 504 35.70 17.10 13.18
CA PHE A 504 35.90 18.06 12.08
C PHE A 504 35.72 17.41 10.71
N VAL A 505 36.43 16.31 10.48
CA VAL A 505 36.34 15.60 9.16
C VAL A 505 34.94 15.11 8.87
N PRO A 506 34.23 14.40 9.77
CA PRO A 506 32.84 13.98 9.52
C PRO A 506 31.90 15.14 9.22
N VAL A 507 32.01 16.25 9.96
CA VAL A 507 31.16 17.43 9.74
C VAL A 507 31.40 18.06 8.36
N MET A 508 32.68 18.23 7.99
CA MET A 508 33.04 18.78 6.68
C MET A 508 32.57 17.86 5.54
N TYR A 509 32.78 16.55 5.68
CA TYR A 509 32.31 15.57 4.68
C TYR A 509 30.79 15.62 4.52
N ARG A 510 30.03 15.70 5.61
CA ARG A 510 28.57 15.80 5.57
C ARG A 510 28.11 17.07 4.83
N MET A 511 28.73 18.21 5.07
CA MET A 511 28.40 19.43 4.34
C MET A 511 28.65 19.29 2.83
N ALA A 512 29.77 18.64 2.45
CA ALA A 512 30.06 18.35 1.05
C ALA A 512 29.03 17.41 0.42
N ILE A 513 28.61 16.36 1.13
CA ILE A 513 27.57 15.42 0.68
C ILE A 513 26.25 16.12 0.46
N TYR A 514 25.80 16.89 1.46
CA TYR A 514 24.54 17.62 1.34
C TYR A 514 24.59 18.74 0.30
N GLY A 515 25.79 19.22 -0.04
CA GLY A 515 26.03 20.13 -1.13
C GLY A 515 26.03 19.46 -2.49
N ALA A 516 26.46 18.19 -2.55
CA ALA A 516 26.48 17.43 -3.78
C ALA A 516 25.04 17.27 -4.33
N LYS A 517 24.81 17.87 -5.48
CA LYS A 517 23.54 17.70 -6.20
C LYS A 517 23.51 16.28 -6.72
N GLY A 518 22.76 15.38 -6.08
CA GLY A 518 22.62 14.05 -6.63
C GLY A 518 22.54 12.89 -5.65
N ASP A 519 21.90 13.04 -4.51
CA ASP A 519 21.53 11.86 -3.71
C ASP A 519 20.35 11.17 -4.39
N THR A 520 20.65 10.24 -5.33
CA THR A 520 19.65 9.36 -5.90
C THR A 520 19.23 8.38 -4.83
N LYS A 521 17.97 8.40 -4.45
CA LYS A 521 17.42 7.34 -3.61
C LYS A 521 17.67 6.01 -4.31
N LEU A 522 18.13 5.00 -3.56
CA LEU A 522 18.39 3.66 -4.10
C LEU A 522 17.16 3.05 -4.78
N TYR A 523 15.96 3.38 -4.27
CA TYR A 523 14.69 2.88 -4.78
C TYR A 523 13.54 3.82 -4.46
N GLN A 524 12.41 3.58 -5.09
CA GLN A 524 11.12 4.24 -4.85
C GLN A 524 10.05 3.16 -4.61
N TYR A 525 8.97 3.53 -3.93
CA TYR A 525 7.78 2.69 -3.88
C TYR A 525 6.81 3.08 -5.00
N ILE A 526 6.06 2.12 -5.53
CA ILE A 526 5.09 2.32 -6.62
C ILE A 526 4.05 3.41 -6.30
N ASN A 527 3.69 3.57 -5.03
CA ASN A 527 2.75 4.59 -4.57
C ASN A 527 3.36 6.02 -4.48
N THR A 528 4.63 6.19 -4.82
CA THR A 528 5.29 7.50 -4.86
C THR A 528 4.83 8.27 -6.09
N GLU A 529 4.14 9.40 -5.89
CA GLU A 529 3.60 10.21 -6.99
C GLU A 529 4.66 11.08 -7.67
N VAL A 530 5.62 11.54 -6.88
CA VAL A 530 6.66 12.47 -7.34
C VAL A 530 8.04 11.91 -7.05
N VAL A 531 8.81 11.71 -8.09
CA VAL A 531 10.20 11.24 -8.02
C VAL A 531 11.10 12.38 -8.49
N THR A 532 12.11 12.69 -7.70
CA THR A 532 13.15 13.66 -8.09
C THR A 532 14.39 12.91 -8.53
N TYR A 533 14.90 13.20 -9.72
CA TYR A 533 16.14 12.65 -10.24
C TYR A 533 17.16 13.78 -10.44
N PRO A 534 18.39 13.67 -9.93
CA PRO A 534 19.35 14.77 -9.91
C PRO A 534 20.07 14.92 -11.26
N ILE A 535 19.40 15.47 -12.22
CA ILE A 535 19.98 15.89 -13.51
C ILE A 535 19.79 17.38 -13.67
N LEU A 536 20.86 18.07 -13.95
CA LEU A 536 20.85 19.48 -14.37
C LEU A 536 20.83 19.53 -15.89
N ASN A 537 19.66 19.80 -16.46
CA ASN A 537 19.52 20.04 -17.88
C ASN A 537 18.87 21.42 -18.10
N ASP A 538 19.52 22.27 -18.89
CA ASP A 538 19.01 23.59 -19.24
C ASP A 538 17.99 23.54 -20.40
N GLN A 539 17.69 22.38 -20.94
CA GLN A 539 16.77 22.23 -22.07
C GLN A 539 15.31 22.31 -21.59
N VAL A 540 14.62 23.34 -21.99
CA VAL A 540 13.21 23.60 -21.63
C VAL A 540 12.24 22.57 -22.25
N GLU A 541 12.62 21.95 -23.37
CA GLU A 541 11.85 20.93 -24.09
C GLU A 541 12.70 19.67 -24.28
N ALA A 542 12.48 18.67 -23.46
CA ALA A 542 13.14 17.38 -23.54
C ALA A 542 12.09 16.27 -23.62
N ALA A 543 12.30 15.25 -24.43
CA ALA A 543 11.45 14.05 -24.40
C ALA A 543 11.92 13.13 -23.28
N VAL A 544 11.17 13.09 -22.18
CA VAL A 544 11.48 12.25 -21.01
C VAL A 544 10.63 10.98 -21.05
N LYS A 545 11.27 9.83 -20.94
CA LYS A 545 10.66 8.50 -20.96
C LYS A 545 11.22 7.63 -19.84
N LEU A 546 10.37 6.75 -19.32
CA LEU A 546 10.74 5.66 -18.43
C LEU A 546 10.52 4.34 -19.15
N LYS A 547 11.58 3.60 -19.39
CA LYS A 547 11.57 2.32 -20.10
C LYS A 547 11.75 1.18 -19.11
N GLY A 548 10.70 0.43 -18.88
CA GLY A 548 10.67 -0.78 -18.07
C GLY A 548 10.08 -1.94 -18.85
N GLN A 549 9.19 -2.71 -18.23
CA GLN A 549 8.38 -3.71 -18.95
C GLN A 549 7.45 -3.04 -19.97
N GLU A 550 7.00 -1.83 -19.64
CA GLU A 550 6.24 -0.94 -20.52
C GLU A 550 6.95 0.41 -20.61
N GLU A 551 6.77 1.12 -21.73
CA GLU A 551 7.28 2.46 -21.91
C GLU A 551 6.26 3.47 -21.34
N LEU A 552 6.71 4.31 -20.40
CA LEU A 552 5.89 5.32 -19.75
C LEU A 552 6.42 6.72 -20.09
N ILE A 553 5.51 7.64 -20.35
CA ILE A 553 5.82 9.06 -20.56
C ILE A 553 5.27 9.83 -19.36
N PRO A 554 6.08 10.09 -18.32
CA PRO A 554 5.66 10.83 -17.15
C PRO A 554 5.48 12.31 -17.46
N SER A 555 4.62 12.99 -16.70
CA SER A 555 4.68 14.47 -16.65
C SER A 555 5.95 14.87 -15.92
N TYR A 556 6.66 15.87 -16.42
CA TYR A 556 7.94 16.27 -15.84
C TYR A 556 8.12 17.77 -15.78
N ARG A 557 9.02 18.21 -14.93
CA ARG A 557 9.56 19.57 -14.89
C ARG A 557 11.00 19.56 -14.40
N PHE A 558 11.82 20.47 -14.89
CA PHE A 558 13.14 20.73 -14.32
C PHE A 558 13.05 21.84 -13.28
N ASP A 559 13.74 21.66 -12.16
CA ASP A 559 13.95 22.72 -11.18
C ASP A 559 15.42 22.74 -10.72
N ALA A 560 15.73 23.58 -9.72
CA ALA A 560 17.10 23.73 -9.20
C ALA A 560 17.67 22.43 -8.56
N ASN A 561 16.82 21.48 -8.20
CA ASN A 561 17.20 20.22 -7.56
C ASN A 561 17.27 19.04 -8.56
N GLY A 562 16.89 19.27 -9.81
CA GLY A 562 16.91 18.26 -10.86
C GLY A 562 15.60 18.07 -11.59
N LEU A 563 15.43 16.90 -12.19
CA LEU A 563 14.26 16.49 -12.92
C LEU A 563 13.20 15.94 -11.93
N ILE A 564 12.05 16.60 -11.88
CA ILE A 564 10.89 16.15 -11.11
C ILE A 564 9.96 15.41 -12.07
N LEU A 565 9.71 14.14 -11.75
CA LEU A 565 8.83 13.26 -12.52
C LEU A 565 7.54 13.03 -11.73
N GLN A 566 6.41 13.23 -12.37
CA GLN A 566 5.12 12.78 -11.86
C GLN A 566 4.75 11.47 -12.55
N VAL A 567 4.94 10.36 -11.83
CA VAL A 567 4.81 9.01 -12.39
C VAL A 567 3.39 8.49 -12.15
N PRO A 568 2.73 7.96 -13.18
CA PRO A 568 1.40 7.36 -13.03
C PRO A 568 1.51 6.01 -12.29
N LYS A 569 1.25 6.02 -10.99
CA LYS A 569 1.42 4.86 -10.08
C LYS A 569 0.65 3.61 -10.51
N TYR A 570 -0.47 3.74 -11.22
CA TYR A 570 -1.30 2.61 -11.66
C TYR A 570 -0.79 1.90 -12.93
N LEU A 571 0.29 2.42 -13.55
CA LEU A 571 0.97 1.78 -14.69
C LEU A 571 2.34 1.20 -14.31
N LEU A 572 2.75 1.34 -13.03
CA LEU A 572 4.02 0.83 -12.55
C LEU A 572 3.89 -0.59 -12.01
N ASN A 573 4.87 -1.42 -12.34
CA ASN A 573 5.14 -2.68 -11.66
C ASN A 573 6.49 -2.59 -10.94
N ALA A 574 6.73 -3.46 -9.96
CA ALA A 574 8.05 -3.54 -9.34
C ALA A 574 9.11 -3.94 -10.39
N GLY A 575 10.27 -3.28 -10.35
CA GLY A 575 11.33 -3.52 -11.30
C GLY A 575 12.15 -2.27 -11.64
N PHE A 576 12.94 -2.38 -12.67
CA PHE A 576 13.78 -1.29 -13.16
C PHE A 576 13.12 -0.53 -14.30
N TYR A 577 13.33 0.78 -14.28
CA TYR A 577 12.91 1.71 -15.32
C TYR A 577 14.09 2.58 -15.73
N ASP A 578 14.53 2.46 -16.97
CA ASP A 578 15.57 3.29 -17.54
C ASP A 578 15.02 4.68 -17.81
N LEU A 579 15.70 5.71 -17.31
CA LEU A 579 15.38 7.11 -17.56
C LEU A 579 16.09 7.55 -18.82
N GLU A 580 15.32 7.76 -19.88
CA GLU A 580 15.81 8.31 -21.14
C GLU A 580 15.37 9.76 -21.31
N ILE A 581 16.32 10.61 -21.69
CA ILE A 581 16.07 12.01 -22.06
C ILE A 581 16.56 12.19 -23.51
N ASN A 582 15.67 12.59 -24.41
CA ASN A 582 15.95 12.72 -25.85
C ASN A 582 16.52 11.43 -26.48
N ASN A 583 16.09 10.25 -26.00
CA ASN A 583 16.54 8.90 -26.34
C ASN A 583 17.99 8.58 -25.91
N GLU A 584 18.59 9.35 -25.02
CA GLU A 584 19.86 9.02 -24.37
C GLU A 584 19.58 8.52 -22.95
N LEU A 585 20.30 7.46 -22.54
CA LEU A 585 20.18 6.87 -21.21
C LEU A 585 20.89 7.79 -20.20
N GLU A 586 20.12 8.37 -19.31
CA GLU A 586 20.62 9.27 -18.26
C GLU A 586 20.67 8.62 -16.87
N GLY A 587 19.90 7.55 -16.68
CA GLY A 587 19.85 6.87 -15.39
C GLY A 587 18.89 5.70 -15.35
N ALA A 588 18.74 5.15 -14.16
CA ALA A 588 17.74 4.12 -13.90
C ALA A 588 17.05 4.36 -12.55
N LEU A 589 15.79 4.02 -12.47
CA LEU A 589 14.97 4.04 -11.27
C LEU A 589 14.56 2.62 -10.92
N ALA A 590 14.55 2.29 -9.64
CA ALA A 590 14.02 1.05 -9.13
C ALA A 590 12.71 1.32 -8.39
N PHE A 591 11.66 0.55 -8.70
CA PHE A 591 10.39 0.62 -8.01
C PHE A 591 10.06 -0.68 -7.31
N ASN A 592 9.53 -0.60 -6.10
CA ASN A 592 9.12 -1.74 -5.29
C ASN A 592 7.68 -1.58 -4.82
N TYR A 593 7.05 -2.72 -4.49
CA TYR A 593 5.77 -2.70 -3.79
C TYR A 593 5.92 -2.07 -2.41
N ALA A 594 4.88 -1.40 -1.92
CA ALA A 594 4.93 -0.84 -0.58
C ALA A 594 4.96 -1.98 0.46
N ALA A 595 5.77 -1.85 1.50
CA ALA A 595 5.85 -2.84 2.58
C ALA A 595 4.50 -3.17 3.24
N LYS A 596 3.50 -2.29 3.11
CA LYS A 596 2.13 -2.52 3.57
C LYS A 596 1.42 -3.66 2.83
N GLU A 597 1.73 -3.88 1.54
CA GLU A 597 1.18 -4.97 0.74
C GLU A 597 1.69 -6.33 1.23
N SER A 598 2.93 -6.38 1.67
CA SER A 598 3.56 -7.58 2.22
C SER A 598 3.06 -7.95 3.62
N ASN A 599 2.32 -7.05 4.30
CA ASN A 599 1.70 -7.34 5.59
C ASN A 599 0.31 -7.95 5.41
N LEU A 600 0.25 -9.26 5.25
CA LEU A 600 -0.95 -10.03 4.92
C LEU A 600 -1.91 -10.26 6.10
N ARG A 601 -1.73 -9.58 7.23
CA ARG A 601 -2.63 -9.70 8.38
C ARG A 601 -4.00 -9.10 8.06
N GLN A 602 -5.01 -9.94 8.11
CA GLN A 602 -6.38 -9.58 7.81
C GLN A 602 -7.15 -9.15 9.07
N GLU A 603 -8.14 -8.27 8.87
CA GLU A 603 -9.07 -7.89 9.93
C GLU A 603 -10.30 -8.79 9.90
N GLN A 604 -10.66 -9.35 11.06
CA GLN A 604 -11.83 -10.23 11.18
C GLN A 604 -13.09 -9.47 11.64
N GLU A 605 -12.91 -8.39 12.42
CA GLU A 605 -14.03 -7.59 12.93
C GLU A 605 -14.26 -6.34 12.07
N LEU A 606 -14.70 -6.52 10.83
CA LEU A 606 -14.93 -5.42 9.88
C LEU A 606 -15.97 -4.41 10.34
N SER A 607 -16.95 -4.83 11.13
CA SER A 607 -18.00 -3.95 11.65
C SER A 607 -17.50 -2.76 12.48
N ALA A 608 -16.27 -2.84 13.01
CA ALA A 608 -15.65 -1.73 13.75
C ALA A 608 -15.22 -0.57 12.83
N TYR A 609 -14.96 -0.85 11.56
CA TYR A 609 -14.42 0.11 10.58
C TYR A 609 -15.47 0.65 9.62
N PHE A 610 -16.59 -0.06 9.46
CA PHE A 610 -17.64 0.29 8.52
C PHE A 610 -18.94 0.60 9.26
N SER A 611 -19.59 1.70 8.87
CA SER A 611 -20.84 2.16 9.48
C SER A 611 -21.91 2.44 8.41
N GLY A 612 -23.18 2.26 8.78
CA GLY A 612 -24.34 2.37 7.89
C GLY A 612 -25.09 1.05 7.78
N ASN A 613 -25.72 0.78 6.67
CA ASN A 613 -26.37 -0.51 6.38
C ASN A 613 -25.34 -1.48 5.81
N VAL A 614 -24.60 -2.17 6.69
CA VAL A 614 -23.46 -3.03 6.35
C VAL A 614 -23.78 -4.47 6.65
N ASP A 615 -23.62 -5.32 5.65
CA ASP A 615 -23.70 -6.77 5.78
C ASP A 615 -22.34 -7.40 5.45
N VAL A 616 -21.93 -8.39 6.22
CA VAL A 616 -20.74 -9.18 5.95
C VAL A 616 -21.15 -10.55 5.42
N LEU A 617 -20.80 -10.82 4.18
CA LEU A 617 -21.07 -12.09 3.50
C LEU A 617 -19.80 -12.94 3.54
N SER A 618 -19.58 -13.66 4.63
CA SER A 618 -18.45 -14.59 4.77
C SER A 618 -18.86 -15.98 4.34
N SER A 619 -18.06 -16.62 3.53
CA SER A 619 -18.30 -17.98 3.04
C SER A 619 -16.98 -18.74 2.94
N SER A 620 -17.03 -20.04 3.18
CA SER A 620 -15.87 -20.91 3.04
C SER A 620 -15.62 -21.39 1.60
N ASN A 621 -16.64 -21.28 0.73
CA ASN A 621 -16.53 -21.69 -0.67
C ASN A 621 -17.56 -20.99 -1.56
N SER A 622 -17.37 -21.06 -2.88
CA SER A 622 -18.22 -20.40 -3.88
C SER A 622 -19.67 -20.90 -3.89
N GLU A 623 -19.92 -22.18 -3.59
CA GLU A 623 -21.28 -22.74 -3.55
C GLU A 623 -22.06 -22.20 -2.34
N GLU A 624 -21.43 -22.13 -1.18
CA GLU A 624 -22.03 -21.56 0.03
C GLU A 624 -22.29 -20.07 -0.15
N PHE A 625 -21.34 -19.32 -0.74
CA PHE A 625 -21.50 -17.92 -1.07
C PHE A 625 -22.71 -17.71 -1.99
N ARG A 626 -22.80 -18.47 -3.08
CA ARG A 626 -23.92 -18.42 -4.00
C ARG A 626 -25.25 -18.70 -3.28
N ALA A 627 -25.28 -19.70 -2.41
CA ALA A 627 -26.49 -20.02 -1.63
C ALA A 627 -26.86 -18.89 -0.66
N GLN A 628 -25.90 -18.22 -0.02
CA GLN A 628 -26.15 -17.05 0.84
C GLN A 628 -26.74 -15.90 0.02
N VAL A 629 -26.15 -15.58 -1.13
CA VAL A 629 -26.62 -14.52 -2.04
C VAL A 629 -28.01 -14.85 -2.55
N GLU A 630 -28.25 -16.08 -3.03
CA GLU A 630 -29.59 -16.49 -3.51
C GLU A 630 -30.64 -16.42 -2.40
N ASN A 631 -30.33 -16.88 -1.18
CA ASN A 631 -31.26 -16.80 -0.04
C ASN A 631 -31.54 -15.34 0.37
N LYS A 632 -30.51 -14.48 0.34
CA LYS A 632 -30.67 -13.06 0.67
C LYS A 632 -31.53 -12.33 -0.36
N TYR A 633 -31.35 -12.64 -1.62
CA TYR A 633 -31.97 -11.89 -2.71
C TYR A 633 -33.20 -12.58 -3.31
N LYS A 634 -33.22 -13.91 -3.48
CA LYS A 634 -34.39 -14.66 -4.00
C LYS A 634 -35.36 -15.07 -2.90
N GLY A 635 -34.97 -14.98 -1.61
CA GLY A 635 -35.75 -15.43 -0.49
C GLY A 635 -35.69 -16.96 -0.26
N VAL A 636 -36.27 -17.40 0.87
CA VAL A 636 -36.17 -18.82 1.30
C VAL A 636 -37.24 -19.67 0.55
N PRO A 637 -36.80 -20.67 -0.24
CA PRO A 637 -37.75 -21.54 -0.96
C PRO A 637 -38.39 -22.55 0.01
N LEU A 638 -39.75 -22.52 0.09
CA LEU A 638 -40.53 -23.37 1.02
C LEU A 638 -40.97 -24.69 0.41
N TRP A 639 -40.67 -24.98 -0.85
CA TRP A 639 -41.11 -26.20 -1.53
C TRP A 639 -40.59 -27.49 -0.86
N LYS A 640 -39.37 -27.47 -0.29
CA LYS A 640 -38.78 -28.61 0.46
C LYS A 640 -39.66 -29.00 1.66
N TYR A 641 -40.15 -28.02 2.41
CA TYR A 641 -41.05 -28.24 3.54
C TYR A 641 -42.40 -28.73 3.09
N ALA A 642 -42.89 -28.20 1.96
CA ALA A 642 -44.15 -28.66 1.38
C ALA A 642 -44.07 -30.15 0.97
N ILE A 643 -42.99 -30.61 0.36
CA ILE A 643 -42.77 -32.02 0.03
C ILE A 643 -42.68 -32.87 1.32
N CYS A 644 -41.97 -32.47 2.36
CA CYS A 644 -41.93 -33.19 3.62
C CYS A 644 -43.28 -33.33 4.25
N LEU A 645 -44.10 -32.28 4.24
CA LEU A 645 -45.49 -32.33 4.75
C LEU A 645 -46.39 -33.25 3.87
N ALA A 646 -46.23 -33.22 2.57
CA ALA A 646 -46.96 -34.13 1.69
C ALA A 646 -46.64 -35.59 2.02
N LEU A 647 -45.33 -35.94 2.13
CA LEU A 647 -44.92 -37.30 2.50
C LEU A 647 -45.40 -37.70 3.89
N PHE A 648 -45.41 -36.78 4.86
CA PHE A 648 -45.92 -37.01 6.19
C PHE A 648 -47.43 -37.37 6.15
N PHE A 649 -48.26 -36.61 5.41
CA PHE A 649 -49.71 -36.93 5.31
C PHE A 649 -49.98 -38.19 4.50
N LEU A 650 -49.15 -38.53 3.53
CA LEU A 650 -49.21 -39.83 2.85
C LEU A 650 -48.93 -40.97 3.81
N PHE A 651 -47.89 -40.83 4.65
CA PHE A 651 -47.57 -41.82 5.69
C PHE A 651 -48.69 -41.96 6.72
N CYS A 652 -49.29 -40.84 7.15
CA CYS A 652 -50.48 -40.84 8.02
C CYS A 652 -51.65 -41.60 7.37
N GLU A 653 -51.92 -41.41 6.08
CA GLU A 653 -52.95 -42.16 5.35
C GLU A 653 -52.71 -43.67 5.41
N VAL A 654 -51.48 -44.11 5.15
CA VAL A 654 -51.09 -45.53 5.19
C VAL A 654 -51.32 -46.11 6.59
N LEU A 655 -50.90 -45.35 7.63
CA LEU A 655 -51.11 -45.79 9.04
C LEU A 655 -52.60 -45.87 9.39
N LEU A 656 -53.41 -44.89 9.00
CA LEU A 656 -54.84 -44.89 9.24
C LEU A 656 -55.54 -46.05 8.54
N ILE A 657 -55.11 -46.43 7.34
CA ILE A 657 -55.66 -47.59 6.62
C ILE A 657 -55.29 -48.87 7.32
N ARG A 658 -54.04 -49.02 7.80
CA ARG A 658 -53.50 -50.27 8.36
C ARG A 658 -53.90 -50.52 9.81
N PHE A 659 -53.86 -49.51 10.69
CA PHE A 659 -54.01 -49.69 12.14
C PHE A 659 -55.36 -49.26 12.71
N LEU A 660 -56.16 -48.46 12.05
CA LEU A 660 -57.50 -48.16 12.51
C LEU A 660 -58.46 -49.18 11.89
N THR A 661 -58.62 -50.30 12.53
CA THR A 661 -59.58 -51.31 12.14
C THR A 661 -60.98 -50.97 12.57
#